data_a9f87f371f6008e06528111543104183
#
_entry.id   a9f87f371f6008e06528111543104183
#
_cell.length_a   1.000
_cell.length_b   1.000
_cell.length_c   1.000
_cell.angle_alpha   90.00
_cell.angle_beta   90.00
_cell.angle_gamma   90.00
#
_symmetry.space_group_name_H-M   'P 1'
#
loop_
_entity.id
_entity.type
_entity.pdbx_description
1 polymer ?
#
loop_
_entity_poly.entity_id
_entity_poly.type
_entity_poly.pdbx_seq_one_letter_code
_entity_poly.pdbx_strand_id
1 'polypeptide(L)'
;AFLTGGFFSGLCGWLGMKTATLASNRTAQGAKNSLNQGLTVAFRAGAVMGMVVVGFGLLDITIWFLLLSQVAPLIGIEIGLVEITVVMLTFGMGASSQALFARVGGGIYAKAADVGADLVGKVEAGIPEDDPRNPATIADNVGDNVGDVAGMGADLYESYCGSILATAALGVAAAFALFTGKGDMQIYAGMRLLATPMVLAGLGILLSILGVYMVRTKEGAGMKQLMGALNRGVFGSSALIVVVAMGVCYLLLGGEELAAKGISWLGIWGAIVTGLGAGIVIGKATEYYTSYDYKPTRRVAESSATGPATVIISGIALGMKSTWTALVTVIVAIMAAFALAGGFNEILLGLYGVGIAAVGMLATLGITLATDAYGPIADNAGGNAEMTHQDPEVRKRTDALDSLGNTTAAVGKGFAIGSAALTALALLAAYVEEVKIGQVREGNNAIVSAYGETPVAGNTSFIGAGKFAVYEQDAHDPNSKTIGRSYMCLNAEAYKNLKLESGEKAVKPGDKVTLTLGAPDDDSNVRDGKLVFTDGKSVSVAMVASEHASMPQYMDFYDITLMNPKVLCGMFAGVMLVFLFSAMTMEAVGRAAQSMVEEVRRQFREIPGIMEGTGKPDYAKCVDISTAGAQKAMIVPSLMTLLVPIFVGLVLDVAGVLGLLAGGLVCGFAMAIFMANAGGAWDNAKKYIETGALGGKGSANHKATV
;
A
#
# COMPACT_ATOMS: atom_id res chain seq x y z
N ALA A 1 2.75 13.09 -14.04
CA ALA A 1 2.60 12.50 -12.70
C ALA A 1 2.79 10.98 -12.72
N PHE A 2 2.07 10.19 -13.52
CA PHE A 2 2.21 8.73 -13.58
C PHE A 2 3.64 8.27 -13.81
N LEU A 3 4.32 8.82 -14.83
CA LEU A 3 5.70 8.42 -15.18
C LEU A 3 6.71 8.77 -14.08
N THR A 4 6.54 9.91 -13.41
CA THR A 4 7.45 10.31 -12.33
C THR A 4 7.28 9.42 -11.10
N GLY A 5 6.05 9.03 -10.74
CA GLY A 5 5.78 8.09 -9.66
C GLY A 5 6.47 6.75 -9.86
N GLY A 6 6.35 6.16 -11.06
CA GLY A 6 7.06 4.93 -11.41
C GLY A 6 8.58 5.09 -11.44
N PHE A 7 9.08 6.21 -11.99
CA PHE A 7 10.51 6.51 -12.04
C PHE A 7 11.13 6.63 -10.65
N PHE A 8 10.55 7.42 -9.75
CA PHE A 8 11.10 7.62 -8.41
C PHE A 8 10.98 6.35 -7.55
N SER A 9 9.92 5.56 -7.70
CA SER A 9 9.80 4.25 -7.06
C SER A 9 10.94 3.31 -7.50
N GLY A 10 11.20 3.21 -8.80
CA GLY A 10 12.30 2.42 -9.34
C GLY A 10 13.69 2.95 -8.91
N LEU A 11 13.86 4.27 -8.87
CA LEU A 11 15.08 4.94 -8.42
C LEU A 11 15.36 4.64 -6.93
N CYS A 12 14.34 4.64 -6.08
CA CYS A 12 14.46 4.25 -4.68
C CYS A 12 15.00 2.82 -4.56
N GLY A 13 14.43 1.87 -5.29
CA GLY A 13 14.89 0.48 -5.31
C GLY A 13 16.35 0.36 -5.74
N TRP A 14 16.73 1.06 -6.82
CA TRP A 14 18.11 1.04 -7.32
C TRP A 14 19.11 1.62 -6.32
N LEU A 15 18.82 2.78 -5.72
CA LEU A 15 19.70 3.40 -4.71
C LEU A 15 19.81 2.54 -3.46
N GLY A 16 18.69 1.93 -3.02
CA GLY A 16 18.66 1.03 -1.88
C GLY A 16 19.53 -0.20 -2.11
N MET A 17 19.33 -0.91 -3.21
CA MET A 17 20.14 -2.09 -3.57
C MET A 17 21.63 -1.75 -3.69
N LYS A 18 21.97 -0.65 -4.37
CA LYS A 18 23.35 -0.23 -4.51
C LYS A 18 23.99 0.08 -3.16
N THR A 19 23.25 0.69 -2.25
CA THR A 19 23.72 0.97 -0.90
C THR A 19 23.89 -0.32 -0.10
N ALA A 20 22.92 -1.24 -0.17
CA ALA A 20 22.95 -2.51 0.55
C ALA A 20 24.14 -3.38 0.12
N THR A 21 24.36 -3.53 -1.19
CA THR A 21 25.50 -4.30 -1.73
C THR A 21 26.86 -3.69 -1.33
N LEU A 22 26.97 -2.36 -1.29
CA LEU A 22 28.19 -1.69 -0.83
C LEU A 22 28.38 -1.75 0.69
N ALA A 23 27.31 -1.99 1.45
CA ALA A 23 27.33 -2.03 2.90
C ALA A 23 27.62 -3.42 3.47
N SER A 24 27.25 -4.51 2.76
CA SER A 24 27.39 -5.88 3.27
C SER A 24 28.82 -6.22 3.66
N ASN A 25 29.81 -5.95 2.79
CA ASN A 25 31.22 -6.19 3.12
C ASN A 25 31.75 -5.26 4.24
N ARG A 26 31.22 -4.04 4.34
CA ARG A 26 31.58 -3.11 5.43
C ARG A 26 30.96 -3.54 6.75
N THR A 27 29.80 -4.16 6.71
CA THR A 27 29.14 -4.77 7.87
C THR A 27 29.95 -5.96 8.38
N ALA A 28 30.39 -6.85 7.48
CA ALA A 28 31.30 -7.95 7.84
C ALA A 28 32.59 -7.41 8.46
N GLN A 29 33.22 -6.36 7.89
CA GLN A 29 34.38 -5.72 8.48
C GLN A 29 34.08 -5.06 9.83
N GLY A 30 32.90 -4.45 10.00
CA GLY A 30 32.46 -3.91 11.29
C GLY A 30 32.27 -5.01 12.34
N ALA A 31 31.67 -6.15 11.95
CA ALA A 31 31.48 -7.32 12.81
C ALA A 31 32.83 -7.95 13.26
N LYS A 32 33.88 -7.81 12.45
CA LYS A 32 35.23 -8.21 12.85
C LYS A 32 35.71 -7.47 14.09
N ASN A 33 35.36 -6.20 14.22
CA ASN A 33 35.76 -5.38 15.37
C ASN A 33 34.81 -5.57 16.57
N SER A 34 33.49 -5.46 16.35
CA SER A 34 32.48 -5.66 17.39
C SER A 34 31.09 -5.87 16.80
N LEU A 35 30.20 -6.51 17.56
CA LEU A 35 28.79 -6.69 17.22
C LEU A 35 28.08 -5.33 17.01
N ASN A 36 28.36 -4.35 17.88
CA ASN A 36 27.76 -3.02 17.79
C ASN A 36 28.21 -2.27 16.52
N GLN A 37 29.46 -2.44 16.10
CA GLN A 37 29.95 -1.77 14.88
C GLN A 37 29.31 -2.41 13.64
N GLY A 38 29.18 -3.74 13.59
CA GLY A 38 28.44 -4.42 12.53
C GLY A 38 26.98 -3.94 12.45
N LEU A 39 26.26 -3.92 13.57
CA LEU A 39 24.89 -3.40 13.66
C LEU A 39 24.82 -1.95 13.17
N THR A 40 25.71 -1.09 13.62
CA THR A 40 25.69 0.33 13.27
C THR A 40 25.86 0.55 11.77
N VAL A 41 26.77 -0.19 11.13
CA VAL A 41 27.01 -0.09 9.67
C VAL A 41 25.79 -0.57 8.91
N ALA A 42 25.28 -1.77 9.21
CA ALA A 42 24.13 -2.35 8.53
C ALA A 42 22.88 -1.49 8.70
N PHE A 43 22.59 -1.04 9.93
CA PHE A 43 21.39 -0.26 10.22
C PHE A 43 21.42 1.13 9.59
N ARG A 44 22.58 1.81 9.59
CA ARG A 44 22.71 3.11 8.90
C ARG A 44 22.62 2.97 7.38
N ALA A 45 23.12 1.90 6.81
CA ALA A 45 22.94 1.62 5.39
C ALA A 45 21.47 1.32 5.05
N GLY A 46 20.79 0.54 5.88
CA GLY A 46 19.33 0.36 5.76
C GLY A 46 18.56 1.67 5.89
N ALA A 47 19.01 2.58 6.78
CA ALA A 47 18.41 3.90 6.92
C ALA A 47 18.52 4.77 5.65
N VAL A 48 19.54 4.58 4.81
CA VAL A 48 19.60 5.26 3.50
C VAL A 48 18.40 4.88 2.66
N MET A 49 18.03 3.59 2.60
CA MET A 49 16.84 3.14 1.88
C MET A 49 15.58 3.80 2.43
N GLY A 50 15.41 3.77 3.77
CA GLY A 50 14.26 4.42 4.41
C GLY A 50 14.14 5.90 4.07
N MET A 51 15.25 6.65 4.17
CA MET A 51 15.25 8.08 3.89
C MET A 51 15.05 8.42 2.41
N VAL A 52 15.58 7.59 1.51
CA VAL A 52 15.39 7.76 0.06
C VAL A 52 13.90 7.56 -0.31
N VAL A 53 13.25 6.54 0.23
CA VAL A 53 11.82 6.26 -0.01
C VAL A 53 10.94 7.41 0.46
N VAL A 54 11.04 7.81 1.73
CA VAL A 54 10.20 8.89 2.26
C VAL A 54 10.56 10.26 1.69
N GLY A 55 11.85 10.49 1.41
CA GLY A 55 12.35 11.74 0.84
C GLY A 55 11.88 11.96 -0.60
N PHE A 56 12.07 10.99 -1.48
CA PHE A 56 11.62 11.13 -2.87
C PHE A 56 10.09 11.08 -3.00
N GLY A 57 9.40 10.30 -2.16
CA GLY A 57 7.95 10.31 -2.14
C GLY A 57 7.38 11.69 -1.84
N LEU A 58 7.83 12.30 -0.75
CA LEU A 58 7.37 13.64 -0.38
C LEU A 58 7.85 14.72 -1.35
N LEU A 59 9.08 14.60 -1.87
CA LEU A 59 9.65 15.55 -2.83
C LEU A 59 8.81 15.61 -4.11
N ASP A 60 8.49 14.47 -4.70
CA ASP A 60 7.74 14.41 -5.96
C ASP A 60 6.29 14.89 -5.77
N ILE A 61 5.63 14.48 -4.68
CA ILE A 61 4.31 15.00 -4.30
C ILE A 61 4.35 16.55 -4.18
N THR A 62 5.36 17.08 -3.51
CA THR A 62 5.50 18.53 -3.32
C THR A 62 5.79 19.25 -4.63
N ILE A 63 6.65 18.69 -5.48
CA ILE A 63 6.94 19.26 -6.81
C ILE A 63 5.66 19.32 -7.66
N TRP A 64 4.89 18.23 -7.74
CA TRP A 64 3.62 18.23 -8.49
C TRP A 64 2.62 19.22 -7.93
N PHE A 65 2.49 19.30 -6.61
CA PHE A 65 1.61 20.29 -5.99
C PHE A 65 2.02 21.72 -6.36
N LEU A 66 3.30 22.07 -6.27
CA LEU A 66 3.79 23.41 -6.62
C LEU A 66 3.68 23.70 -8.12
N LEU A 67 3.96 22.71 -8.98
CA LEU A 67 3.79 22.88 -10.43
C LEU A 67 2.34 23.17 -10.80
N LEU A 68 1.38 22.43 -10.23
CA LEU A 68 -0.03 22.61 -10.55
C LEU A 68 -0.64 23.85 -9.90
N SER A 69 -0.24 24.18 -8.66
CA SER A 69 -0.83 25.32 -7.93
C SER A 69 -0.18 26.67 -8.25
N GLN A 70 1.12 26.70 -8.59
CA GLN A 70 1.85 27.96 -8.79
C GLN A 70 2.32 28.16 -10.22
N VAL A 71 2.80 27.12 -10.90
CA VAL A 71 3.39 27.26 -12.26
C VAL A 71 2.32 27.18 -13.34
N ALA A 72 1.34 26.28 -13.23
CA ALA A 72 0.27 26.13 -14.24
C ALA A 72 -0.50 27.44 -14.48
N PRO A 73 -0.89 28.23 -13.45
CA PRO A 73 -1.53 29.52 -13.65
C PRO A 73 -0.69 30.55 -14.43
N LEU A 74 0.65 30.50 -14.27
CA LEU A 74 1.57 31.42 -14.98
C LEU A 74 1.58 31.19 -16.51
N ILE A 75 1.22 29.98 -16.96
CA ILE A 75 1.11 29.62 -18.37
C ILE A 75 -0.34 29.60 -18.87
N GLY A 76 -1.27 30.18 -18.08
CA GLY A 76 -2.68 30.33 -18.45
C GLY A 76 -3.53 29.07 -18.24
N ILE A 77 -3.05 28.07 -17.49
CA ILE A 77 -3.80 26.86 -17.13
C ILE A 77 -4.34 27.04 -15.70
N GLU A 78 -5.62 27.37 -15.58
CA GLU A 78 -6.29 27.43 -14.28
C GLU A 78 -6.79 26.05 -13.88
N ILE A 79 -6.31 25.54 -12.75
CA ILE A 79 -6.69 24.24 -12.20
C ILE A 79 -7.18 24.46 -10.77
N GLY A 80 -8.38 23.96 -10.44
CA GLY A 80 -8.95 24.02 -9.11
C GLY A 80 -8.23 23.06 -8.14
N LEU A 81 -8.43 23.29 -6.83
CA LEU A 81 -7.77 22.49 -5.80
C LEU A 81 -8.19 21.01 -5.85
N VAL A 82 -9.42 20.73 -6.23
CA VAL A 82 -9.96 19.38 -6.42
C VAL A 82 -9.24 18.68 -7.58
N GLU A 83 -9.14 19.34 -8.74
CA GLU A 83 -8.45 18.78 -9.91
C GLU A 83 -6.95 18.57 -9.65
N ILE A 84 -6.31 19.42 -8.83
CA ILE A 84 -4.92 19.23 -8.42
C ILE A 84 -4.76 17.90 -7.69
N THR A 85 -5.66 17.59 -6.73
CA THR A 85 -5.59 16.31 -5.99
C THR A 85 -5.78 15.10 -6.90
N VAL A 86 -6.65 15.19 -7.91
CA VAL A 86 -6.86 14.14 -8.93
C VAL A 86 -5.60 13.88 -9.75
N VAL A 87 -4.97 14.95 -10.26
CA VAL A 87 -3.70 14.79 -11.00
C VAL A 87 -2.62 14.19 -10.11
N MET A 88 -2.57 14.58 -8.84
CA MET A 88 -1.63 14.01 -7.88
C MET A 88 -1.89 12.52 -7.58
N LEU A 89 -3.14 12.06 -7.57
CA LEU A 89 -3.47 10.63 -7.44
C LEU A 89 -2.91 9.78 -8.60
N THR A 90 -2.81 10.33 -9.82
CA THR A 90 -2.21 9.59 -10.95
C THR A 90 -0.73 9.30 -10.75
N PHE A 91 -0.01 10.12 -9.97
CA PHE A 91 1.34 9.82 -9.51
C PHE A 91 1.37 8.55 -8.65
N GLY A 92 0.41 8.43 -7.71
CA GLY A 92 0.23 7.21 -6.89
C GLY A 92 0.04 5.96 -7.75
N MET A 93 -0.73 6.03 -8.85
CA MET A 93 -0.90 4.92 -9.79
C MET A 93 0.42 4.49 -10.45
N GLY A 94 1.29 5.44 -10.79
CA GLY A 94 2.62 5.15 -11.32
C GLY A 94 3.51 4.43 -10.32
N ALA A 95 3.52 4.90 -9.08
CA ALA A 95 4.22 4.26 -7.96
C ALA A 95 3.71 2.84 -7.72
N SER A 96 2.38 2.65 -7.70
CA SER A 96 1.70 1.36 -7.52
C SER A 96 2.06 0.36 -8.63
N SER A 97 2.06 0.80 -9.89
CA SER A 97 2.45 -0.05 -11.01
C SER A 97 3.89 -0.55 -10.87
N GLN A 98 4.83 0.33 -10.53
CA GLN A 98 6.22 -0.06 -10.31
C GLN A 98 6.38 -0.97 -9.09
N ALA A 99 5.67 -0.68 -7.98
CA ALA A 99 5.69 -1.50 -6.78
C ALA A 99 5.18 -2.93 -7.03
N LEU A 100 4.11 -3.07 -7.81
CA LEU A 100 3.57 -4.37 -8.20
C LEU A 100 4.64 -5.23 -8.88
N PHE A 101 5.31 -4.70 -9.92
CA PHE A 101 6.35 -5.44 -10.64
C PHE A 101 7.58 -5.72 -9.77
N ALA A 102 8.06 -4.74 -9.02
CA ALA A 102 9.23 -4.88 -8.16
C ALA A 102 9.00 -5.88 -7.03
N ARG A 103 7.81 -5.84 -6.38
CA ARG A 103 7.47 -6.70 -5.25
C ARG A 103 7.22 -8.15 -5.68
N VAL A 104 6.43 -8.35 -6.74
CA VAL A 104 6.13 -9.69 -7.26
C VAL A 104 7.37 -10.33 -7.89
N GLY A 105 8.04 -9.61 -8.79
CA GLY A 105 9.25 -10.11 -9.45
C GLY A 105 10.39 -10.36 -8.47
N GLY A 106 10.62 -9.43 -7.55
CA GLY A 106 11.64 -9.57 -6.50
C GLY A 106 11.37 -10.75 -5.56
N GLY A 107 10.12 -10.94 -5.15
CA GLY A 107 9.73 -12.08 -4.30
C GLY A 107 9.89 -13.43 -4.99
N ILE A 108 9.53 -13.53 -6.28
CA ILE A 108 9.76 -14.75 -7.09
C ILE A 108 11.25 -15.04 -7.22
N TYR A 109 12.04 -14.01 -7.54
CA TYR A 109 13.49 -14.13 -7.65
C TYR A 109 14.13 -14.64 -6.36
N ALA A 110 13.90 -13.93 -5.25
CA ALA A 110 14.50 -14.23 -3.95
C ALA A 110 14.18 -15.66 -3.50
N LYS A 111 12.90 -16.04 -3.53
CA LYS A 111 12.50 -17.37 -3.05
C LYS A 111 12.89 -18.51 -3.98
N ALA A 112 13.00 -18.27 -5.27
CA ALA A 112 13.52 -19.28 -6.20
C ALA A 112 15.02 -19.56 -5.98
N ALA A 113 15.81 -18.52 -5.71
CA ALA A 113 17.23 -18.64 -5.44
C ALA A 113 17.48 -19.31 -4.08
N ASP A 114 16.78 -18.87 -3.02
CA ASP A 114 16.83 -19.42 -1.66
C ASP A 114 16.52 -20.94 -1.66
N VAL A 115 15.38 -21.36 -2.25
CA VAL A 115 15.02 -22.78 -2.35
C VAL A 115 16.07 -23.57 -3.14
N GLY A 116 16.60 -23.01 -4.24
CA GLY A 116 17.65 -23.66 -5.06
C GLY A 116 18.94 -23.83 -4.28
N ALA A 117 19.37 -22.83 -3.54
CA ALA A 117 20.58 -22.85 -2.72
C ALA A 117 20.43 -23.82 -1.53
N ASP A 118 19.33 -23.74 -0.80
CA ASP A 118 19.10 -24.50 0.42
C ASP A 118 18.83 -25.98 0.16
N LEU A 119 17.92 -26.31 -0.77
CA LEU A 119 17.56 -27.70 -1.02
C LEU A 119 18.74 -28.52 -1.53
N VAL A 120 19.45 -28.03 -2.53
CA VAL A 120 20.56 -28.78 -3.12
C VAL A 120 21.83 -28.65 -2.28
N GLY A 121 22.16 -27.45 -1.80
CA GLY A 121 23.37 -27.23 -1.00
C GLY A 121 23.29 -27.84 0.39
N LYS A 122 22.32 -27.45 1.19
CA LYS A 122 22.21 -27.87 2.61
C LYS A 122 21.67 -29.29 2.77
N VAL A 123 20.61 -29.65 2.00
CA VAL A 123 19.91 -30.94 2.23
C VAL A 123 20.56 -32.08 1.44
N GLU A 124 20.81 -31.89 0.13
CA GLU A 124 21.35 -32.94 -0.74
C GLU A 124 22.87 -33.07 -0.65
N ALA A 125 23.61 -31.97 -0.84
CA ALA A 125 25.07 -31.96 -0.84
C ALA A 125 25.68 -31.88 0.57
N GLY A 126 24.92 -31.44 1.57
CA GLY A 126 25.37 -31.34 2.98
C GLY A 126 26.48 -30.30 3.21
N ILE A 127 26.59 -29.30 2.34
CA ILE A 127 27.52 -28.18 2.48
C ILE A 127 26.92 -27.06 3.34
N PRO A 128 27.75 -26.23 4.01
CA PRO A 128 27.26 -25.10 4.80
C PRO A 128 26.44 -24.10 3.98
N GLU A 129 25.66 -23.28 4.67
CA GLU A 129 25.03 -22.09 4.11
C GLU A 129 26.10 -21.11 3.64
N ASP A 130 25.87 -20.43 2.53
CA ASP A 130 26.81 -19.50 1.90
C ASP A 130 28.16 -20.12 1.46
N ASP A 131 28.26 -21.43 1.37
CA ASP A 131 29.50 -22.09 0.93
C ASP A 131 29.82 -21.68 -0.51
N PRO A 132 31.07 -21.26 -0.81
CA PRO A 132 31.45 -20.85 -2.18
C PRO A 132 31.37 -21.96 -3.23
N ARG A 133 31.24 -23.22 -2.82
CA ARG A 133 31.01 -24.35 -3.72
C ARG A 133 29.58 -24.41 -4.28
N ASN A 134 28.61 -23.78 -3.57
CA ASN A 134 27.23 -23.78 -4.02
C ASN A 134 27.01 -22.75 -5.15
N PRO A 135 26.63 -23.18 -6.37
CA PRO A 135 26.42 -22.27 -7.49
C PRO A 135 25.32 -21.23 -7.28
N ALA A 136 24.32 -21.50 -6.42
CA ALA A 136 23.20 -20.60 -6.19
C ALA A 136 23.45 -19.54 -5.11
N THR A 137 24.53 -19.62 -4.31
CA THR A 137 24.81 -18.68 -3.21
C THR A 137 24.76 -17.22 -3.62
N ILE A 138 25.38 -16.87 -4.77
CA ILE A 138 25.36 -15.47 -5.25
C ILE A 138 23.95 -15.07 -5.70
N ALA A 139 23.19 -15.98 -6.34
CA ALA A 139 21.80 -15.68 -6.73
C ALA A 139 20.92 -15.44 -5.51
N ASP A 140 21.13 -16.20 -4.45
CA ASP A 140 20.42 -16.05 -3.16
C ASP A 140 20.72 -14.69 -2.51
N ASN A 141 21.98 -14.36 -2.31
CA ASN A 141 22.41 -13.06 -1.80
C ASN A 141 21.91 -11.86 -2.65
N VAL A 142 21.84 -11.99 -3.98
CA VAL A 142 21.23 -10.98 -4.87
C VAL A 142 19.73 -10.93 -4.64
N GLY A 143 19.08 -12.08 -4.44
CA GLY A 143 17.66 -12.21 -4.22
C GLY A 143 17.15 -11.39 -3.04
N ASP A 144 17.84 -11.42 -1.92
CA ASP A 144 17.50 -10.63 -0.73
C ASP A 144 17.51 -9.12 -1.03
N ASN A 145 18.49 -8.65 -1.78
CA ASN A 145 18.53 -7.24 -2.17
C ASN A 145 17.40 -6.88 -3.14
N VAL A 146 17.06 -7.75 -4.08
CA VAL A 146 15.96 -7.51 -5.05
C VAL A 146 14.60 -7.60 -4.37
N GLY A 147 14.37 -8.61 -3.52
CA GLY A 147 13.08 -8.86 -2.86
C GLY A 147 12.80 -7.94 -1.70
N ASP A 148 13.73 -7.89 -0.73
CA ASP A 148 13.48 -7.22 0.56
C ASP A 148 14.09 -5.80 0.65
N VAL A 149 15.01 -5.40 -0.25
CA VAL A 149 15.41 -3.99 -0.34
C VAL A 149 14.62 -3.28 -1.43
N ALA A 150 14.73 -3.69 -2.70
CA ALA A 150 14.06 -2.97 -3.79
C ALA A 150 12.56 -3.21 -3.80
N GLY A 151 12.12 -4.48 -3.69
CA GLY A 151 10.70 -4.84 -3.74
C GLY A 151 9.91 -4.27 -2.58
N MET A 152 10.42 -4.41 -1.34
CA MET A 152 9.75 -3.85 -0.15
C MET A 152 9.83 -2.32 -0.13
N GLY A 153 10.94 -1.75 -0.60
CA GLY A 153 11.07 -0.30 -0.71
C GLY A 153 10.07 0.32 -1.68
N ALA A 154 9.81 -0.31 -2.83
CA ALA A 154 8.81 0.14 -3.79
C ALA A 154 7.38 0.04 -3.23
N ASP A 155 7.06 -1.05 -2.52
CA ASP A 155 5.77 -1.30 -1.86
C ASP A 155 5.48 -0.23 -0.78
N LEU A 156 6.46 0.06 0.07
CA LEU A 156 6.33 1.09 1.10
C LEU A 156 6.35 2.52 0.54
N TYR A 157 7.04 2.76 -0.58
CA TYR A 157 6.95 4.00 -1.33
C TYR A 157 5.52 4.26 -1.82
N GLU A 158 4.89 3.24 -2.43
CA GLU A 158 3.50 3.28 -2.86
C GLU A 158 2.56 3.59 -1.69
N SER A 159 2.65 2.82 -0.60
CA SER A 159 1.79 2.99 0.58
C SER A 159 1.95 4.37 1.22
N TYR A 160 3.18 4.90 1.28
CA TYR A 160 3.48 6.23 1.80
C TYR A 160 2.88 7.34 0.94
N CYS A 161 3.14 7.30 -0.36
CA CYS A 161 2.59 8.29 -1.30
C CYS A 161 1.06 8.18 -1.38
N GLY A 162 0.53 6.97 -1.48
CA GLY A 162 -0.91 6.72 -1.56
C GLY A 162 -1.66 7.22 -0.33
N SER A 163 -1.12 7.01 0.88
CA SER A 163 -1.74 7.53 2.10
C SER A 163 -1.78 9.06 2.16
N ILE A 164 -0.69 9.73 1.80
CA ILE A 164 -0.63 11.20 1.76
C ILE A 164 -1.61 11.75 0.73
N LEU A 165 -1.61 11.19 -0.48
CA LEU A 165 -2.44 11.66 -1.60
C LEU A 165 -3.93 11.42 -1.36
N ALA A 166 -4.32 10.21 -0.92
CA ALA A 166 -5.70 9.90 -0.60
C ALA A 166 -6.23 10.77 0.53
N THR A 167 -5.43 10.96 1.59
CA THR A 167 -5.80 11.84 2.71
C THR A 167 -5.93 13.29 2.26
N ALA A 168 -5.02 13.79 1.43
CA ALA A 168 -5.08 15.13 0.88
C ALA A 168 -6.35 15.34 0.03
N ALA A 169 -6.69 14.39 -0.84
CA ALA A 169 -7.90 14.43 -1.66
C ALA A 169 -9.17 14.43 -0.82
N LEU A 170 -9.26 13.55 0.19
CA LEU A 170 -10.39 13.51 1.11
C LEU A 170 -10.50 14.77 1.96
N GLY A 171 -9.38 15.36 2.35
CA GLY A 171 -9.35 16.63 3.08
C GLY A 171 -9.93 17.78 2.26
N VAL A 172 -9.57 17.86 0.98
CA VAL A 172 -10.13 18.85 0.05
C VAL A 172 -11.62 18.59 -0.16
N ALA A 173 -12.02 17.35 -0.43
CA ALA A 173 -13.42 16.97 -0.61
C ALA A 173 -14.27 17.33 0.64
N ALA A 174 -13.78 17.01 1.84
CA ALA A 174 -14.45 17.36 3.09
C ALA A 174 -14.59 18.88 3.29
N ALA A 175 -13.55 19.65 2.96
CA ALA A 175 -13.60 21.11 3.04
C ALA A 175 -14.65 21.70 2.07
N PHE A 176 -14.70 21.20 0.84
CA PHE A 176 -15.65 21.67 -0.15
C PHE A 176 -17.10 21.32 0.23
N ALA A 177 -17.32 20.15 0.82
CA ALA A 177 -18.63 19.75 1.33
C ALA A 177 -19.08 20.60 2.55
N LEU A 178 -18.18 20.85 3.51
CA LEU A 178 -18.51 21.57 4.74
C LEU A 178 -18.70 23.10 4.56
N PHE A 179 -18.03 23.70 3.57
CA PHE A 179 -18.04 25.12 3.30
C PHE A 179 -18.74 25.49 1.98
N THR A 180 -19.72 24.69 1.55
CA THR A 180 -20.49 24.92 0.31
C THR A 180 -20.99 26.37 0.22
N GLY A 181 -20.79 27.01 -0.93
CA GLY A 181 -21.16 28.43 -1.18
C GLY A 181 -20.22 29.48 -0.56
N LYS A 182 -19.10 29.08 0.06
CA LYS A 182 -18.10 29.97 0.65
C LYS A 182 -16.72 29.74 0.02
N GLY A 183 -16.57 30.11 -1.26
CA GLY A 183 -15.39 29.77 -2.08
C GLY A 183 -14.03 30.01 -1.41
N ASP A 184 -13.82 31.19 -0.78
CA ASP A 184 -12.56 31.47 -0.06
C ASP A 184 -12.33 30.53 1.12
N MET A 185 -13.39 30.16 1.84
CA MET A 185 -13.30 29.25 2.98
C MET A 185 -13.10 27.79 2.54
N GLN A 186 -13.66 27.40 1.42
CA GLN A 186 -13.39 26.08 0.82
C GLN A 186 -11.91 25.92 0.50
N ILE A 187 -11.32 26.92 -0.16
CA ILE A 187 -9.89 26.92 -0.49
C ILE A 187 -9.03 26.95 0.77
N TYR A 188 -9.36 27.83 1.73
CA TYR A 188 -8.63 27.94 2.98
C TYR A 188 -8.63 26.64 3.79
N ALA A 189 -9.79 26.04 4.02
CA ALA A 189 -9.92 24.78 4.75
C ALA A 189 -9.31 23.62 3.98
N GLY A 190 -9.54 23.56 2.65
CA GLY A 190 -8.99 22.53 1.77
C GLY A 190 -7.46 22.51 1.77
N MET A 191 -6.83 23.69 1.67
CA MET A 191 -5.37 23.81 1.73
C MET A 191 -4.79 23.36 3.07
N ARG A 192 -5.44 23.64 4.17
CA ARG A 192 -4.99 23.23 5.52
C ARG A 192 -5.13 21.73 5.73
N LEU A 193 -6.26 21.14 5.34
CA LEU A 193 -6.47 19.69 5.39
C LEU A 193 -5.52 18.94 4.44
N LEU A 194 -5.28 19.46 3.24
CA LEU A 194 -4.30 18.93 2.29
C LEU A 194 -2.86 19.01 2.84
N ALA A 195 -2.48 20.14 3.44
CA ALA A 195 -1.13 20.36 3.93
C ALA A 195 -0.81 19.50 5.17
N THR A 196 -1.80 19.17 5.99
CA THR A 196 -1.61 18.45 7.26
C THR A 196 -0.88 17.10 7.07
N PRO A 197 -1.28 16.17 6.18
CA PRO A 197 -0.56 14.93 5.94
C PRO A 197 0.85 15.17 5.37
N MET A 198 1.04 16.17 4.50
CA MET A 198 2.35 16.48 3.92
C MET A 198 3.34 17.00 4.95
N VAL A 199 2.91 17.93 5.81
CA VAL A 199 3.74 18.49 6.90
C VAL A 199 4.09 17.42 7.92
N LEU A 200 3.12 16.58 8.31
CA LEU A 200 3.35 15.46 9.21
C LEU A 200 4.38 14.48 8.64
N ALA A 201 4.25 14.15 7.37
CA ALA A 201 5.19 13.28 6.64
C ALA A 201 6.62 13.88 6.64
N GLY A 202 6.75 15.17 6.33
CA GLY A 202 8.05 15.87 6.33
C GLY A 202 8.73 15.90 7.69
N LEU A 203 7.99 16.18 8.75
CA LEU A 203 8.51 16.14 10.11
C LEU A 203 8.84 14.70 10.55
N GLY A 204 8.05 13.71 10.11
CA GLY A 204 8.33 12.29 10.32
C GLY A 204 9.69 11.86 9.78
N ILE A 205 10.13 12.40 8.64
CA ILE A 205 11.47 12.16 8.09
C ILE A 205 12.55 12.63 9.08
N LEU A 206 12.45 13.86 9.56
CA LEU A 206 13.43 14.43 10.50
C LEU A 206 13.48 13.63 11.82
N LEU A 207 12.31 13.22 12.32
CA LEU A 207 12.21 12.45 13.57
C LEU A 207 12.69 11.00 13.38
N SER A 208 12.53 10.41 12.20
CA SER A 208 13.11 9.12 11.85
C SER A 208 14.64 9.18 11.83
N ILE A 209 15.24 10.27 11.30
CA ILE A 209 16.70 10.47 11.34
C ILE A 209 17.19 10.49 12.79
N LEU A 210 16.50 11.20 13.69
CA LEU A 210 16.86 11.19 15.12
C LEU A 210 16.76 9.79 15.72
N GLY A 211 15.71 9.04 15.38
CA GLY A 211 15.52 7.66 15.82
C GLY A 211 16.65 6.72 15.39
N VAL A 212 17.20 6.89 14.18
CA VAL A 212 18.33 6.09 13.68
C VAL A 212 19.55 6.22 14.59
N TYR A 213 19.84 7.41 15.10
CA TYR A 213 20.97 7.63 16.02
C TYR A 213 20.75 7.06 17.43
N MET A 214 19.51 6.70 17.80
CA MET A 214 19.18 6.06 19.07
C MET A 214 19.48 4.57 19.10
N VAL A 215 19.72 3.92 17.95
CA VAL A 215 19.97 2.50 17.82
C VAL A 215 21.42 2.19 18.18
N ARG A 216 21.63 1.53 19.34
CA ARG A 216 22.95 1.12 19.84
C ARG A 216 22.82 -0.15 20.68
N THR A 217 23.83 -1.02 20.61
CA THR A 217 23.89 -2.26 21.41
C THR A 217 25.25 -2.43 22.10
N LYS A 218 25.37 -3.48 22.92
CA LYS A 218 26.61 -3.85 23.62
C LYS A 218 27.17 -5.14 23.03
N GLU A 219 28.43 -5.42 23.25
CA GLU A 219 29.07 -6.69 22.86
C GLU A 219 28.41 -7.84 23.63
N GLY A 220 28.24 -9.00 22.95
CA GLY A 220 27.59 -10.18 23.53
C GLY A 220 26.08 -10.03 23.74
N ALA A 221 25.43 -9.02 23.14
CA ALA A 221 23.97 -8.84 23.24
C ALA A 221 23.24 -10.02 22.59
N GLY A 222 22.30 -10.62 23.34
CA GLY A 222 21.38 -11.62 22.80
C GLY A 222 20.24 -10.98 22.00
N MET A 223 19.44 -11.80 21.30
CA MET A 223 18.34 -11.41 20.42
C MET A 223 17.42 -10.37 21.06
N LYS A 224 16.96 -10.61 22.30
CA LYS A 224 16.09 -9.67 23.03
C LYS A 224 16.71 -8.29 23.24
N GLN A 225 18.03 -8.21 23.44
CA GLN A 225 18.73 -6.93 23.63
C GLN A 225 18.95 -6.22 22.30
N LEU A 226 19.23 -6.96 21.23
CA LEU A 226 19.34 -6.45 19.87
C LEU A 226 17.99 -5.87 19.39
N MET A 227 16.91 -6.64 19.54
CA MET A 227 15.56 -6.18 19.26
C MET A 227 15.19 -4.94 20.10
N GLY A 228 15.58 -4.92 21.39
CA GLY A 228 15.40 -3.75 22.25
C GLY A 228 16.17 -2.51 21.79
N ALA A 229 17.31 -2.68 21.11
CA ALA A 229 18.06 -1.56 20.53
C ALA A 229 17.32 -0.94 19.32
N LEU A 230 16.79 -1.77 18.43
CA LEU A 230 15.99 -1.29 17.29
C LEU A 230 14.68 -0.64 17.76
N ASN A 231 13.97 -1.28 18.68
CA ASN A 231 12.73 -0.77 19.26
C ASN A 231 12.88 0.59 19.95
N ARG A 232 14.06 0.87 20.55
CA ARG A 232 14.33 2.21 21.12
C ARG A 232 14.31 3.31 20.06
N GLY A 233 14.85 3.04 18.87
CA GLY A 233 14.80 3.99 17.74
C GLY A 233 13.37 4.19 17.26
N VAL A 234 12.63 3.12 17.01
CA VAL A 234 11.25 3.17 16.49
C VAL A 234 10.31 3.81 17.49
N PHE A 235 10.30 3.38 18.77
CA PHE A 235 9.41 3.96 19.79
C PHE A 235 9.82 5.37 20.19
N GLY A 236 11.12 5.69 20.15
CA GLY A 236 11.61 7.03 20.41
C GLY A 236 11.13 8.02 19.36
N SER A 237 11.26 7.69 18.07
CA SER A 237 10.73 8.51 16.99
C SER A 237 9.20 8.58 17.03
N SER A 238 8.50 7.46 17.35
CA SER A 238 7.04 7.45 17.51
C SER A 238 6.57 8.41 18.60
N ALA A 239 7.21 8.41 19.75
CA ALA A 239 6.88 9.31 20.85
C ALA A 239 7.09 10.79 20.47
N LEU A 240 8.16 11.09 19.74
CA LEU A 240 8.41 12.45 19.23
C LEU A 240 7.35 12.86 18.21
N ILE A 241 6.93 11.96 17.32
CA ILE A 241 5.86 12.21 16.34
C ILE A 241 4.55 12.56 17.04
N VAL A 242 4.16 11.86 18.11
CA VAL A 242 2.94 12.18 18.88
C VAL A 242 2.95 13.63 19.35
N VAL A 243 4.08 14.10 19.90
CA VAL A 243 4.22 15.47 20.39
C VAL A 243 4.22 16.48 19.26
N VAL A 244 4.98 16.23 18.20
CA VAL A 244 5.12 17.15 17.06
C VAL A 244 3.80 17.21 16.27
N ALA A 245 3.10 16.10 16.07
CA ALA A 245 1.80 16.04 15.40
C ALA A 245 0.75 16.87 16.15
N MET A 246 0.79 16.92 17.49
CA MET A 246 -0.09 17.78 18.29
C MET A 246 0.09 19.26 17.92
N GLY A 247 1.35 19.70 17.82
CA GLY A 247 1.67 21.06 17.39
C GLY A 247 1.24 21.36 15.95
N VAL A 248 1.47 20.41 15.03
CA VAL A 248 1.04 20.55 13.62
C VAL A 248 -0.48 20.69 13.52
N CYS A 249 -1.23 19.81 14.15
CA CYS A 249 -2.69 19.86 14.13
C CYS A 249 -3.22 21.18 14.74
N TYR A 250 -2.64 21.64 15.85
CA TYR A 250 -3.02 22.91 16.44
C TYR A 250 -2.74 24.11 15.52
N LEU A 251 -1.56 24.18 14.92
CA LEU A 251 -1.16 25.29 14.03
C LEU A 251 -1.96 25.33 12.72
N LEU A 252 -2.25 24.17 12.14
CA LEU A 252 -2.95 24.09 10.85
C LEU A 252 -4.47 24.08 11.03
N LEU A 253 -5.01 23.42 12.05
CA LEU A 253 -6.43 23.12 12.17
C LEU A 253 -7.08 23.75 13.41
N GLY A 254 -6.35 24.50 14.24
CA GLY A 254 -6.85 25.10 15.49
C GLY A 254 -7.68 26.38 15.32
N GLY A 255 -8.08 26.75 14.08
CA GLY A 255 -8.89 27.93 13.81
C GLY A 255 -10.35 27.74 14.26
N GLU A 256 -10.94 28.81 14.84
CA GLU A 256 -12.35 28.81 15.29
C GLU A 256 -13.33 28.53 14.17
N GLU A 257 -13.05 29.00 12.94
CA GLU A 257 -13.88 28.79 11.75
C GLU A 257 -13.94 27.32 11.34
N LEU A 258 -12.81 26.59 11.46
CA LEU A 258 -12.75 25.16 11.21
C LEU A 258 -13.49 24.38 12.30
N ALA A 259 -13.28 24.74 13.56
CA ALA A 259 -13.94 24.12 14.70
C ALA A 259 -15.47 24.29 14.65
N ALA A 260 -15.98 25.44 14.20
CA ALA A 260 -17.41 25.71 14.02
C ALA A 260 -18.09 24.76 13.00
N LYS A 261 -17.31 24.18 12.08
CA LYS A 261 -17.76 23.18 11.09
C LYS A 261 -17.42 21.74 11.48
N GLY A 262 -17.05 21.49 12.73
CA GLY A 262 -16.77 20.16 13.25
C GLY A 262 -15.35 19.63 12.98
N ILE A 263 -14.45 20.43 12.39
CA ILE A 263 -13.05 20.05 12.20
C ILE A 263 -12.30 20.25 13.52
N SER A 264 -12.14 19.15 14.26
CA SER A 264 -11.44 19.17 15.56
C SER A 264 -9.96 18.83 15.37
N TRP A 265 -9.07 19.80 15.61
CA TRP A 265 -7.63 19.56 15.59
C TRP A 265 -7.19 18.46 16.57
N LEU A 266 -7.85 18.39 17.75
CA LEU A 266 -7.56 17.37 18.76
C LEU A 266 -8.06 15.99 18.30
N GLY A 267 -9.22 15.93 17.63
CA GLY A 267 -9.75 14.70 17.06
C GLY A 267 -8.86 14.15 15.94
N ILE A 268 -8.37 15.02 15.06
CA ILE A 268 -7.44 14.65 13.98
C ILE A 268 -6.08 14.20 14.55
N TRP A 269 -5.56 14.89 15.57
CA TRP A 269 -4.39 14.43 16.31
C TRP A 269 -4.62 13.05 16.93
N GLY A 270 -5.77 12.82 17.55
CA GLY A 270 -6.15 11.51 18.10
C GLY A 270 -6.20 10.42 17.05
N ALA A 271 -6.67 10.72 15.84
CA ALA A 271 -6.65 9.79 14.70
C ALA A 271 -5.20 9.43 14.28
N ILE A 272 -4.28 10.39 14.22
CA ILE A 272 -2.85 10.16 13.96
C ILE A 272 -2.25 9.22 15.02
N VAL A 273 -2.51 9.48 16.29
CA VAL A 273 -2.02 8.65 17.40
C VAL A 273 -2.61 7.24 17.34
N THR A 274 -3.87 7.11 16.96
CA THR A 274 -4.52 5.81 16.75
C THR A 274 -3.82 4.99 15.66
N GLY A 275 -3.52 5.60 14.53
CA GLY A 275 -2.78 4.93 13.44
C GLY A 275 -1.37 4.49 13.87
N LEU A 276 -0.63 5.38 14.53
CA LEU A 276 0.71 5.06 15.06
C LEU A 276 0.64 3.91 16.08
N GLY A 277 -0.34 3.93 16.99
CA GLY A 277 -0.58 2.87 17.96
C GLY A 277 -0.93 1.53 17.29
N ALA A 278 -1.76 1.56 16.25
CA ALA A 278 -2.10 0.37 15.46
C ALA A 278 -0.85 -0.27 14.83
N GLY A 279 0.05 0.54 14.27
CA GLY A 279 1.33 0.06 13.72
C GLY A 279 2.18 -0.66 14.75
N ILE A 280 2.29 -0.09 15.96
CA ILE A 280 3.03 -0.69 17.07
C ILE A 280 2.40 -2.03 17.50
N VAL A 281 1.08 -2.09 17.61
CA VAL A 281 0.36 -3.32 18.02
C VAL A 281 0.51 -4.42 16.98
N ILE A 282 0.34 -4.10 15.68
CA ILE A 282 0.52 -5.06 14.58
C ILE A 282 1.96 -5.57 14.55
N GLY A 283 2.95 -4.68 14.67
CA GLY A 283 4.35 -5.05 14.71
C GLY A 283 4.66 -6.00 15.87
N LYS A 284 4.15 -5.72 17.07
CA LYS A 284 4.33 -6.58 18.25
C LYS A 284 3.59 -7.92 18.13
N ALA A 285 2.40 -7.92 17.52
CA ALA A 285 1.67 -9.16 17.25
C ALA A 285 2.45 -10.04 16.25
N THR A 286 2.98 -9.43 15.19
CA THR A 286 3.82 -10.15 14.21
C THR A 286 5.08 -10.73 14.86
N GLU A 287 5.81 -9.93 15.66
CA GLU A 287 6.96 -10.40 16.44
C GLU A 287 6.60 -11.62 17.30
N TYR A 288 5.47 -11.58 17.99
CA TYR A 288 5.01 -12.69 18.84
C TYR A 288 4.75 -13.99 18.05
N TYR A 289 4.19 -13.88 16.84
CA TYR A 289 3.86 -15.06 16.03
C TYR A 289 5.03 -15.56 15.17
N THR A 290 6.03 -14.74 14.89
CA THR A 290 7.12 -15.09 13.96
C THR A 290 8.47 -15.29 14.63
N SER A 291 8.75 -14.66 15.78
CA SER A 291 10.05 -14.82 16.46
C SER A 291 10.16 -16.14 17.24
N TYR A 292 11.30 -16.81 17.15
CA TYR A 292 11.59 -18.02 17.89
C TYR A 292 11.78 -17.79 19.41
N ASP A 293 11.80 -16.55 19.89
CA ASP A 293 11.77 -16.26 21.33
C ASP A 293 10.42 -16.64 21.95
N TYR A 294 9.37 -16.78 21.15
CA TYR A 294 8.01 -17.06 21.60
C TYR A 294 7.55 -18.49 21.26
N LYS A 295 6.59 -18.98 22.05
CA LYS A 295 6.04 -20.32 21.93
C LYS A 295 5.44 -20.67 20.56
N PRO A 296 4.73 -19.77 19.84
CA PRO A 296 4.11 -20.13 18.57
C PRO A 296 5.11 -20.69 17.55
N THR A 297 6.20 -19.98 17.30
CA THR A 297 7.26 -20.40 16.36
C THR A 297 7.99 -21.64 16.83
N ARG A 298 8.30 -21.76 18.15
CA ARG A 298 8.91 -22.96 18.72
C ARG A 298 8.07 -24.22 18.52
N ARG A 299 6.73 -24.12 18.60
CA ARG A 299 5.83 -25.24 18.31
C ARG A 299 5.89 -25.69 16.85
N VAL A 300 6.09 -24.76 15.91
CA VAL A 300 6.32 -25.10 14.51
C VAL A 300 7.63 -25.90 14.38
N ALA A 301 8.71 -25.46 15.05
CA ALA A 301 9.97 -26.19 15.08
C ALA A 301 9.81 -27.58 15.72
N GLU A 302 9.13 -27.68 16.86
CA GLU A 302 8.86 -28.94 17.56
C GLU A 302 8.08 -29.95 16.68
N SER A 303 7.21 -29.48 15.77
CA SER A 303 6.48 -30.35 14.85
C SER A 303 7.37 -31.07 13.83
N SER A 304 8.62 -30.60 13.63
CA SER A 304 9.59 -31.24 12.74
C SER A 304 9.97 -32.65 13.18
N ALA A 305 9.78 -32.99 14.48
CA ALA A 305 10.01 -34.33 15.01
C ALA A 305 9.14 -35.41 14.31
N THR A 306 8.01 -35.05 13.76
CA THR A 306 7.11 -35.95 13.03
C THR A 306 7.27 -35.86 11.51
N GLY A 307 8.02 -34.89 11.00
CA GLY A 307 8.36 -34.74 9.58
C GLY A 307 7.87 -33.44 8.93
N PRO A 308 8.21 -33.18 7.67
CA PRO A 308 7.92 -31.92 6.98
C PRO A 308 6.43 -31.63 6.82
N ALA A 309 5.58 -32.65 6.64
CA ALA A 309 4.14 -32.44 6.49
C ALA A 309 3.52 -31.77 7.72
N THR A 310 3.94 -32.15 8.91
CA THR A 310 3.45 -31.54 10.16
C THR A 310 3.99 -30.13 10.38
N VAL A 311 5.20 -29.83 9.89
CA VAL A 311 5.74 -28.45 9.87
C VAL A 311 4.89 -27.57 8.99
N ILE A 312 4.55 -28.04 7.78
CA ILE A 312 3.68 -27.30 6.85
C ILE A 312 2.31 -27.01 7.48
N ILE A 313 1.64 -28.05 8.04
CA ILE A 313 0.33 -27.89 8.67
C ILE A 313 0.40 -26.94 9.87
N SER A 314 1.43 -27.07 10.71
CA SER A 314 1.62 -26.24 11.89
C SER A 314 1.84 -24.77 11.53
N GLY A 315 2.63 -24.47 10.50
CA GLY A 315 2.85 -23.11 10.02
C GLY A 315 1.61 -22.49 9.38
N ILE A 316 0.86 -23.25 8.57
CA ILE A 316 -0.43 -22.80 8.03
C ILE A 316 -1.40 -22.44 9.16
N ALA A 317 -1.55 -23.34 10.14
CA ALA A 317 -2.43 -23.12 11.30
C ALA A 317 -2.02 -21.88 12.11
N LEU A 318 -0.71 -21.70 12.31
CA LEU A 318 -0.16 -20.53 13.01
C LEU A 318 -0.44 -19.24 12.21
N GLY A 319 -0.18 -19.23 10.90
CA GLY A 319 -0.44 -18.11 10.03
C GLY A 319 -1.92 -17.71 10.07
N MET A 320 -2.85 -18.66 9.90
CA MET A 320 -4.29 -18.41 10.02
C MET A 320 -4.65 -17.81 11.38
N LYS A 321 -4.10 -18.38 12.47
CA LYS A 321 -4.36 -17.89 13.82
C LYS A 321 -3.82 -16.48 14.05
N SER A 322 -2.71 -16.11 13.43
CA SER A 322 -2.07 -14.81 13.63
C SER A 322 -2.89 -13.64 13.06
N THR A 323 -3.81 -13.90 12.12
CA THR A 323 -4.61 -12.86 11.45
C THR A 323 -5.53 -12.10 12.40
N TRP A 324 -6.05 -12.76 13.47
CA TRP A 324 -7.06 -12.17 14.34
C TRP A 324 -6.57 -10.89 15.02
N THR A 325 -5.32 -10.84 15.48
CA THR A 325 -4.77 -9.66 16.17
C THR A 325 -4.67 -8.47 15.24
N ALA A 326 -4.17 -8.67 14.02
CA ALA A 326 -4.05 -7.62 13.03
C ALA A 326 -5.43 -7.12 12.58
N LEU A 327 -6.38 -8.04 12.31
CA LEU A 327 -7.76 -7.69 11.93
C LEU A 327 -8.46 -6.86 13.01
N VAL A 328 -8.43 -7.31 14.27
CA VAL A 328 -9.04 -6.56 15.38
C VAL A 328 -8.39 -5.19 15.55
N THR A 329 -7.05 -5.13 15.44
CA THR A 329 -6.34 -3.84 15.55
C THR A 329 -6.78 -2.86 14.47
N VAL A 330 -6.89 -3.30 13.21
CA VAL A 330 -7.34 -2.45 12.09
C VAL A 330 -8.80 -2.05 12.27
N ILE A 331 -9.69 -2.95 12.69
CA ILE A 331 -11.09 -2.62 12.98
C ILE A 331 -11.18 -1.52 14.04
N VAL A 332 -10.46 -1.67 15.14
CA VAL A 332 -10.44 -0.66 16.22
C VAL A 332 -9.84 0.66 15.72
N ALA A 333 -8.75 0.59 14.94
CA ALA A 333 -8.11 1.78 14.40
C ALA A 333 -9.02 2.56 13.44
N ILE A 334 -9.69 1.87 12.52
CA ILE A 334 -10.66 2.49 11.60
C ILE A 334 -11.78 3.18 12.39
N MET A 335 -12.43 2.45 13.31
CA MET A 335 -13.55 2.98 14.07
C MET A 335 -13.15 4.15 14.97
N ALA A 336 -12.01 4.06 15.64
CA ALA A 336 -11.51 5.12 16.50
C ALA A 336 -11.09 6.37 15.69
N ALA A 337 -10.35 6.21 14.61
CA ALA A 337 -9.92 7.32 13.76
C ALA A 337 -11.11 8.02 13.09
N PHE A 338 -12.08 7.24 12.59
CA PHE A 338 -13.33 7.75 12.02
C PHE A 338 -14.15 8.56 13.05
N ALA A 339 -14.34 8.01 14.26
CA ALA A 339 -15.08 8.67 15.33
C ALA A 339 -14.39 9.95 15.82
N LEU A 340 -13.08 9.89 16.07
CA LEU A 340 -12.29 11.01 16.57
C LEU A 340 -12.27 12.18 15.59
N ALA A 341 -12.23 11.92 14.30
CA ALA A 341 -12.29 12.94 13.26
C ALA A 341 -13.70 13.55 13.07
N GLY A 342 -14.74 13.01 13.71
CA GLY A 342 -16.11 13.50 13.56
C GLY A 342 -16.93 12.79 12.48
N GLY A 343 -16.53 11.61 12.06
CA GLY A 343 -17.12 10.87 10.95
C GLY A 343 -18.59 10.46 11.11
N PHE A 344 -19.11 10.41 12.35
CA PHE A 344 -20.53 10.17 12.59
C PHE A 344 -21.42 11.39 12.28
N ASN A 345 -20.83 12.59 12.20
CA ASN A 345 -21.52 13.80 11.77
C ASN A 345 -21.29 14.08 10.28
N GLU A 346 -20.05 13.88 9.80
CA GLU A 346 -19.66 14.10 8.41
C GLU A 346 -18.75 12.94 7.95
N ILE A 347 -19.27 12.12 7.03
CA ILE A 347 -18.60 10.89 6.57
C ILE A 347 -17.24 11.18 5.94
N LEU A 348 -17.13 12.23 5.10
CA LEU A 348 -15.86 12.57 4.44
C LEU A 348 -14.78 12.97 5.44
N LEU A 349 -15.16 13.67 6.52
CA LEU A 349 -14.23 14.02 7.58
C LEU A 349 -13.79 12.78 8.37
N GLY A 350 -14.71 11.82 8.59
CA GLY A 350 -14.36 10.53 9.18
C GLY A 350 -13.39 9.72 8.32
N LEU A 351 -13.62 9.67 7.01
CA LEU A 351 -12.73 9.00 6.05
C LEU A 351 -11.37 9.70 5.95
N TYR A 352 -11.35 11.04 6.01
CA TYR A 352 -10.12 11.80 6.20
C TYR A 352 -9.38 11.38 7.49
N GLY A 353 -10.13 11.16 8.58
CA GLY A 353 -9.60 10.64 9.85
C GLY A 353 -8.92 9.29 9.72
N VAL A 354 -9.48 8.37 8.93
CA VAL A 354 -8.85 7.07 8.64
C VAL A 354 -7.60 7.25 7.77
N GLY A 355 -7.66 8.11 6.75
CA GLY A 355 -6.51 8.44 5.92
C GLY A 355 -5.36 9.05 6.73
N ILE A 356 -5.64 10.03 7.60
CA ILE A 356 -4.59 10.66 8.42
C ILE A 356 -4.04 9.69 9.48
N ALA A 357 -4.81 8.68 9.92
CA ALA A 357 -4.30 7.59 10.75
C ALA A 357 -3.30 6.73 9.98
N ALA A 358 -3.54 6.44 8.69
CA ALA A 358 -2.57 5.75 7.84
C ALA A 358 -1.27 6.57 7.70
N VAL A 359 -1.37 7.89 7.48
CA VAL A 359 -0.21 8.79 7.44
C VAL A 359 0.51 8.81 8.79
N GLY A 360 -0.23 8.84 9.91
CA GLY A 360 0.32 8.74 11.26
C GLY A 360 1.13 7.45 11.48
N MET A 361 0.59 6.32 11.05
CA MET A 361 1.29 5.03 11.08
C MET A 361 2.59 5.12 10.24
N LEU A 362 2.52 5.63 9.03
CA LEU A 362 3.65 5.75 8.11
C LEU A 362 4.61 6.92 8.42
N ALA A 363 4.30 7.77 9.40
CA ALA A 363 5.21 8.86 9.80
C ALA A 363 6.56 8.35 10.36
N THR A 364 6.61 7.08 10.85
CA THR A 364 7.85 6.40 11.25
C THR A 364 8.50 5.60 10.13
N LEU A 365 7.98 5.67 8.89
CA LEU A 365 8.42 4.79 7.80
C LEU A 365 9.93 4.84 7.56
N GLY A 366 10.54 6.02 7.64
CA GLY A 366 11.97 6.17 7.42
C GLY A 366 12.82 5.27 8.31
N ILE A 367 12.50 5.17 9.59
CA ILE A 367 13.21 4.27 10.52
C ILE A 367 12.69 2.83 10.46
N THR A 368 11.40 2.63 10.20
CA THR A 368 10.83 1.27 10.09
C THR A 368 11.41 0.55 8.87
N LEU A 369 11.49 1.21 7.71
CA LEU A 369 12.12 0.64 6.52
C LEU A 369 13.64 0.45 6.72
N ALA A 370 14.28 1.23 7.58
CA ALA A 370 15.67 0.98 7.96
C ALA A 370 15.84 -0.35 8.70
N THR A 371 14.85 -0.77 9.50
CA THR A 371 14.87 -2.08 10.19
C THR A 371 14.65 -3.24 9.22
N ASP A 372 13.97 -3.01 8.10
CA ASP A 372 13.72 -4.03 7.08
C ASP A 372 14.94 -4.20 6.17
N ALA A 373 15.42 -3.10 5.56
CA ALA A 373 16.58 -3.13 4.68
C ALA A 373 17.89 -3.52 5.39
N TYR A 374 17.92 -3.46 6.72
CA TYR A 374 19.00 -3.95 7.54
C TYR A 374 19.20 -5.48 7.40
N GLY A 375 18.11 -6.26 7.33
CA GLY A 375 18.14 -7.72 7.26
C GLY A 375 19.01 -8.24 6.11
N PRO A 376 18.70 -7.94 4.85
CA PRO A 376 19.49 -8.33 3.68
C PRO A 376 20.96 -7.91 3.75
N ILE A 377 21.25 -6.75 4.34
CA ILE A 377 22.64 -6.28 4.53
C ILE A 377 23.39 -7.16 5.53
N ALA A 378 22.73 -7.58 6.61
CA ALA A 378 23.31 -8.41 7.65
C ALA A 378 23.50 -9.86 7.16
N ASP A 379 22.54 -10.40 6.44
CA ASP A 379 22.61 -11.72 5.83
C ASP A 379 23.74 -11.80 4.80
N ASN A 380 23.77 -10.90 3.83
CA ASN A 380 24.86 -10.79 2.87
C ASN A 380 26.25 -10.54 3.52
N ALA A 381 26.30 -9.93 4.71
CA ALA A 381 27.55 -9.82 5.48
C ALA A 381 28.00 -11.17 6.03
N GLY A 382 27.05 -12.04 6.42
CA GLY A 382 27.29 -13.42 6.77
C GLY A 382 27.84 -14.23 5.61
N GLY A 383 27.20 -14.11 4.43
CA GLY A 383 27.70 -14.73 3.21
C GLY A 383 29.10 -14.27 2.83
N ASN A 384 29.39 -12.98 2.94
CA ASN A 384 30.75 -12.46 2.72
C ASN A 384 31.78 -13.05 3.71
N ALA A 385 31.40 -13.22 4.99
CA ALA A 385 32.27 -13.79 5.99
C ALA A 385 32.57 -15.28 5.70
N GLU A 386 31.56 -16.05 5.32
CA GLU A 386 31.70 -17.47 4.98
C GLU A 386 32.53 -17.66 3.71
N MET A 387 32.15 -16.99 2.61
CA MET A 387 32.83 -17.14 1.30
C MET A 387 34.29 -16.70 1.31
N THR A 388 34.67 -15.82 2.24
CA THR A 388 36.06 -15.35 2.38
C THR A 388 36.81 -16.01 3.54
N HIS A 389 36.22 -17.03 4.16
CA HIS A 389 36.81 -17.81 5.25
C HIS A 389 37.32 -16.93 6.40
N GLN A 390 36.46 -15.99 6.88
CA GLN A 390 36.80 -15.14 8.01
C GLN A 390 36.84 -15.94 9.33
N ASP A 391 37.38 -15.30 10.38
CA ASP A 391 37.37 -15.90 11.72
C ASP A 391 35.94 -16.33 12.14
N PRO A 392 35.75 -17.52 12.72
CA PRO A 392 34.44 -17.99 13.17
C PRO A 392 33.69 -17.02 14.09
N GLU A 393 34.39 -16.19 14.85
CA GLU A 393 33.74 -15.17 15.69
C GLU A 393 33.09 -14.06 14.84
N VAL A 394 33.62 -13.76 13.66
CA VAL A 394 32.99 -12.82 12.71
C VAL A 394 31.68 -13.42 12.21
N ARG A 395 31.69 -14.68 11.76
CA ARG A 395 30.49 -15.40 11.33
C ARG A 395 29.45 -15.45 12.44
N LYS A 396 29.82 -15.76 13.64
CA LYS A 396 28.92 -15.81 14.82
C LYS A 396 28.24 -14.46 15.07
N ARG A 397 28.95 -13.33 14.89
CA ARG A 397 28.40 -11.98 15.04
C ARG A 397 27.46 -11.62 13.88
N THR A 398 27.82 -11.99 12.64
CA THR A 398 26.94 -11.75 11.48
C THR A 398 25.68 -12.61 11.54
N ASP A 399 25.76 -13.89 11.98
CA ASP A 399 24.59 -14.74 12.19
C ASP A 399 23.64 -14.19 13.27
N ALA A 400 24.18 -13.57 14.32
CA ALA A 400 23.35 -12.89 15.32
C ALA A 400 22.63 -11.67 14.76
N LEU A 401 23.29 -10.95 13.84
CA LEU A 401 22.69 -9.81 13.12
C LEU A 401 21.64 -10.28 12.10
N ASP A 402 21.91 -11.35 11.36
CA ASP A 402 20.99 -11.96 10.40
C ASP A 402 19.71 -12.47 11.10
N SER A 403 19.82 -13.22 12.18
CA SER A 403 18.68 -13.70 12.97
C SER A 403 17.78 -12.55 13.48
N LEU A 404 18.37 -11.38 13.78
CA LEU A 404 17.63 -10.16 14.08
C LEU A 404 16.91 -9.65 12.82
N GLY A 405 17.58 -9.67 11.65
CA GLY A 405 17.06 -9.26 10.35
C GLY A 405 15.81 -10.02 9.95
N ASN A 406 15.79 -11.35 10.09
CA ASN A 406 14.63 -12.18 9.78
C ASN A 406 13.38 -11.80 10.61
N THR A 407 13.60 -11.52 11.91
CA THR A 407 12.50 -11.07 12.78
C THR A 407 12.01 -9.68 12.43
N THR A 408 12.92 -8.75 12.13
CA THR A 408 12.53 -7.37 11.75
C THR A 408 11.85 -7.31 10.38
N ALA A 409 12.28 -8.12 9.42
CA ALA A 409 11.64 -8.23 8.10
C ALA A 409 10.18 -8.73 8.23
N ALA A 410 9.89 -9.69 9.11
CA ALA A 410 8.52 -10.12 9.37
C ALA A 410 7.69 -8.99 10.01
N VAL A 411 8.24 -8.26 10.99
CA VAL A 411 7.58 -7.12 11.66
C VAL A 411 7.28 -6.00 10.65
N GLY A 412 8.23 -5.68 9.78
CA GLY A 412 8.05 -4.66 8.74
C GLY A 412 6.98 -5.04 7.71
N LYS A 413 6.92 -6.31 7.29
CA LYS A 413 5.84 -6.82 6.43
C LYS A 413 4.47 -6.66 7.10
N GLY A 414 4.35 -6.99 8.39
CA GLY A 414 3.11 -6.77 9.14
C GLY A 414 2.70 -5.29 9.21
N PHE A 415 3.66 -4.40 9.46
CA PHE A 415 3.46 -2.96 9.45
C PHE A 415 3.01 -2.44 8.08
N ALA A 416 3.69 -2.85 6.99
CA ALA A 416 3.35 -2.49 5.62
C ALA A 416 1.91 -2.91 5.26
N ILE A 417 1.53 -4.15 5.57
CA ILE A 417 0.19 -4.68 5.30
C ILE A 417 -0.87 -3.90 6.11
N GLY A 418 -0.60 -3.58 7.38
CA GLY A 418 -1.51 -2.80 8.23
C GLY A 418 -1.74 -1.38 7.72
N SER A 419 -0.67 -0.69 7.31
CA SER A 419 -0.77 0.65 6.73
C SER A 419 -1.51 0.64 5.38
N ALA A 420 -1.24 -0.37 4.54
CA ALA A 420 -1.94 -0.54 3.26
C ALA A 420 -3.46 -0.73 3.43
N ALA A 421 -3.91 -1.42 4.49
CA ALA A 421 -5.34 -1.58 4.77
C ALA A 421 -6.05 -0.26 5.08
N LEU A 422 -5.43 0.61 5.90
CA LEU A 422 -5.96 1.95 6.19
C LEU A 422 -5.93 2.85 4.93
N THR A 423 -4.84 2.80 4.18
CA THR A 423 -4.67 3.55 2.92
C THR A 423 -5.70 3.12 1.88
N ALA A 424 -5.94 1.81 1.73
CA ALA A 424 -6.89 1.29 0.75
C ALA A 424 -8.33 1.73 1.04
N LEU A 425 -8.73 1.87 2.31
CA LEU A 425 -10.05 2.43 2.65
C LEU A 425 -10.14 3.91 2.27
N ALA A 426 -9.08 4.70 2.50
CA ALA A 426 -9.03 6.09 2.07
C ALA A 426 -9.07 6.21 0.53
N LEU A 427 -8.36 5.34 -0.20
CA LEU A 427 -8.39 5.28 -1.66
C LEU A 427 -9.76 4.84 -2.21
N LEU A 428 -10.47 3.93 -1.52
CA LEU A 428 -11.82 3.55 -1.89
C LEU A 428 -12.79 4.75 -1.81
N ALA A 429 -12.64 5.57 -0.79
CA ALA A 429 -13.42 6.82 -0.68
C ALA A 429 -13.00 7.84 -1.76
N ALA A 430 -11.72 7.99 -2.03
CA ALA A 430 -11.21 8.84 -3.11
C ALA A 430 -11.71 8.38 -4.49
N TYR A 431 -11.90 7.08 -4.72
CA TYR A 431 -12.50 6.56 -5.95
C TYR A 431 -13.93 7.11 -6.18
N VAL A 432 -14.74 7.25 -5.13
CA VAL A 432 -16.08 7.84 -5.27
C VAL A 432 -15.98 9.31 -5.71
N GLU A 433 -15.01 10.07 -5.15
CA GLU A 433 -14.78 11.46 -5.57
C GLU A 433 -14.31 11.54 -7.05
N GLU A 434 -13.50 10.59 -7.50
CA GLU A 434 -13.12 10.49 -8.93
C GLU A 434 -14.33 10.23 -9.84
N VAL A 435 -15.27 9.38 -9.40
CA VAL A 435 -16.52 9.14 -10.14
C VAL A 435 -17.33 10.44 -10.28
N LYS A 436 -17.40 11.27 -9.22
CA LYS A 436 -18.06 12.59 -9.28
C LYS A 436 -17.45 13.48 -10.35
N ILE A 437 -16.13 13.61 -10.34
CA ILE A 437 -15.39 14.44 -11.33
C ILE A 437 -15.62 13.91 -12.74
N GLY A 438 -15.58 12.58 -12.90
CA GLY A 438 -15.90 11.92 -14.17
C GLY A 438 -17.29 12.28 -14.67
N GLN A 439 -18.29 12.33 -13.80
CA GLN A 439 -19.67 12.71 -14.16
C GLN A 439 -19.77 14.18 -14.54
N VAL A 440 -19.07 15.10 -13.90
CA VAL A 440 -19.03 16.51 -14.29
C VAL A 440 -18.50 16.65 -15.72
N ARG A 441 -17.41 15.94 -16.05
CA ARG A 441 -16.88 15.91 -17.43
C ARG A 441 -17.87 15.30 -18.42
N GLU A 442 -18.55 14.24 -18.05
CA GLU A 442 -19.59 13.57 -18.84
C GLU A 442 -20.74 14.55 -19.14
N GLY A 443 -21.20 15.32 -18.13
CA GLY A 443 -22.21 16.35 -18.28
C GLY A 443 -21.82 17.43 -19.28
N ASN A 444 -20.60 17.96 -19.17
CA ASN A 444 -20.10 18.97 -20.10
C ASN A 444 -20.01 18.43 -21.54
N ASN A 445 -19.48 17.21 -21.70
CA ASN A 445 -19.36 16.55 -22.99
C ASN A 445 -20.74 16.30 -23.63
N ALA A 446 -21.76 15.94 -22.85
CA ALA A 446 -23.13 15.71 -23.31
C ALA A 446 -23.77 17.01 -23.84
N ILE A 447 -23.56 18.15 -23.16
CA ILE A 447 -24.02 19.45 -23.61
C ILE A 447 -23.32 19.86 -24.91
N VAL A 448 -21.99 19.75 -24.98
CA VAL A 448 -21.22 20.09 -26.20
C VAL A 448 -21.63 19.18 -27.36
N SER A 449 -21.87 17.91 -27.12
CA SER A 449 -22.34 16.97 -28.16
C SER A 449 -23.73 17.32 -28.68
N ALA A 450 -24.66 17.76 -27.81
CA ALA A 450 -26.02 18.05 -28.16
C ALA A 450 -26.20 19.44 -28.79
N TYR A 451 -25.41 20.44 -28.36
CA TYR A 451 -25.63 21.86 -28.73
C TYR A 451 -24.45 22.53 -29.46
N GLY A 452 -23.31 21.82 -29.61
CA GLY A 452 -22.09 22.35 -30.22
C GLY A 452 -21.32 23.29 -29.31
N GLU A 453 -20.51 24.19 -29.88
CA GLU A 453 -19.62 25.09 -29.15
C GLU A 453 -20.30 26.30 -28.48
N THR A 454 -21.58 26.53 -28.76
CA THR A 454 -22.33 27.70 -28.25
C THR A 454 -23.61 27.29 -27.52
N PRO A 455 -23.54 26.53 -26.44
CA PRO A 455 -24.71 26.22 -25.63
C PRO A 455 -25.22 27.47 -24.90
N VAL A 456 -26.53 27.52 -24.65
CA VAL A 456 -27.19 28.61 -23.92
C VAL A 456 -27.60 28.11 -22.53
N ALA A 457 -27.53 28.97 -21.53
CA ALA A 457 -27.95 28.63 -20.17
C ALA A 457 -29.38 28.03 -20.18
N GLY A 458 -29.55 26.92 -19.46
CA GLY A 458 -30.78 26.15 -19.44
C GLY A 458 -30.87 25.05 -20.52
N ASN A 459 -29.88 24.92 -21.42
CA ASN A 459 -29.81 23.77 -22.32
C ASN A 459 -29.64 22.48 -21.55
N THR A 460 -30.38 21.44 -21.89
CA THR A 460 -30.38 20.15 -21.18
C THR A 460 -30.23 18.99 -22.15
N SER A 461 -29.47 18.00 -21.76
CA SER A 461 -29.22 16.77 -22.52
C SER A 461 -29.35 15.55 -21.62
N PHE A 462 -29.84 14.44 -22.17
CA PHE A 462 -29.89 13.16 -21.47
C PHE A 462 -28.54 12.46 -21.56
N ILE A 463 -27.97 12.07 -20.44
CA ILE A 463 -26.69 11.34 -20.39
C ILE A 463 -26.93 9.81 -20.41
N GLY A 464 -28.03 9.35 -19.85
CA GLY A 464 -28.36 7.93 -19.66
C GLY A 464 -28.33 7.52 -18.18
N ALA A 465 -28.90 6.36 -17.87
CA ALA A 465 -28.89 5.75 -16.55
C ALA A 465 -29.32 6.70 -15.41
N GLY A 466 -30.33 7.55 -15.64
CA GLY A 466 -30.83 8.49 -14.63
C GLY A 466 -30.00 9.77 -14.47
N LYS A 467 -29.07 10.04 -15.39
CA LYS A 467 -28.26 11.24 -15.40
C LYS A 467 -28.68 12.22 -16.51
N PHE A 468 -28.63 13.49 -16.19
CA PHE A 468 -28.97 14.58 -17.09
C PHE A 468 -27.93 15.69 -17.04
N ALA A 469 -27.57 16.27 -18.18
CA ALA A 469 -26.69 17.42 -18.21
C ALA A 469 -27.54 18.70 -18.30
N VAL A 470 -27.16 19.72 -17.56
CA VAL A 470 -27.77 21.07 -17.61
C VAL A 470 -26.65 22.09 -17.76
N TYR A 471 -26.77 22.96 -18.73
CA TYR A 471 -25.80 24.05 -18.96
C TYR A 471 -26.15 25.22 -18.07
N GLU A 472 -25.49 25.39 -16.95
CA GLU A 472 -25.78 26.45 -15.98
C GLU A 472 -24.55 26.86 -15.18
N GLN A 473 -24.65 27.96 -14.45
CA GLN A 473 -23.72 28.35 -13.40
C GLN A 473 -24.01 27.50 -12.15
N ASP A 474 -23.02 27.41 -11.27
CA ASP A 474 -23.23 26.77 -9.96
C ASP A 474 -24.27 27.57 -9.15
N ALA A 475 -25.28 26.87 -8.66
CA ALA A 475 -26.32 27.51 -7.86
C ALA A 475 -25.80 28.07 -6.54
N HIS A 476 -24.64 27.55 -6.06
CA HIS A 476 -23.98 27.99 -4.82
C HIS A 476 -22.85 29.01 -5.04
N ASP A 477 -22.40 29.19 -6.31
CA ASP A 477 -21.37 30.19 -6.66
C ASP A 477 -21.81 31.02 -7.90
N PRO A 478 -22.40 32.19 -7.69
CA PRO A 478 -22.82 33.10 -8.77
C PRO A 478 -21.68 33.58 -9.67
N ASN A 479 -20.42 33.43 -9.25
CA ASN A 479 -19.26 33.83 -10.04
C ASN A 479 -18.63 32.64 -10.81
N SER A 480 -19.19 31.44 -10.69
CA SER A 480 -18.70 30.26 -11.38
C SER A 480 -18.91 30.39 -12.90
N LYS A 481 -18.06 29.66 -13.64
CA LYS A 481 -18.24 29.51 -15.10
C LYS A 481 -19.51 28.69 -15.39
N THR A 482 -20.25 29.09 -16.44
CA THR A 482 -21.35 28.27 -16.95
C THR A 482 -20.78 27.06 -17.68
N ILE A 483 -21.11 25.85 -17.20
CA ILE A 483 -20.66 24.57 -17.77
C ILE A 483 -21.83 23.58 -17.86
N GLY A 484 -21.65 22.49 -18.57
CA GLY A 484 -22.57 21.35 -18.54
C GLY A 484 -22.42 20.56 -17.26
N ARG A 485 -23.31 20.79 -16.27
CA ARG A 485 -23.32 20.07 -14.99
C ARG A 485 -24.12 18.80 -15.09
N SER A 486 -23.61 17.71 -14.51
CA SER A 486 -24.32 16.44 -14.44
C SER A 486 -25.24 16.40 -13.23
N TYR A 487 -26.49 16.04 -13.45
CA TYR A 487 -27.50 15.85 -12.42
C TYR A 487 -27.90 14.39 -12.32
N MET A 488 -27.93 13.85 -11.11
CA MET A 488 -28.39 12.52 -10.80
C MET A 488 -29.83 12.54 -10.30
N CYS A 489 -30.67 11.63 -10.82
CA CYS A 489 -32.04 11.43 -10.34
C CYS A 489 -32.04 10.52 -9.12
N LEU A 490 -32.38 11.05 -7.94
CA LEU A 490 -32.40 10.31 -6.68
C LEU A 490 -33.65 9.43 -6.51
N ASN A 491 -34.70 9.70 -7.25
CA ASN A 491 -35.93 8.90 -7.20
C ASN A 491 -35.90 7.84 -8.31
N ALA A 492 -35.24 6.71 -8.03
CA ALA A 492 -35.08 5.61 -8.98
C ALA A 492 -36.42 5.03 -9.47
N GLU A 493 -37.47 5.01 -8.63
CA GLU A 493 -38.78 4.50 -9.01
C GLU A 493 -39.52 5.46 -9.95
N ALA A 494 -39.47 6.77 -9.68
CA ALA A 494 -40.00 7.79 -10.59
C ALA A 494 -39.28 7.74 -11.94
N TYR A 495 -37.94 7.58 -11.93
CA TYR A 495 -37.15 7.44 -13.15
C TYR A 495 -37.48 6.19 -13.95
N LYS A 496 -37.61 5.01 -13.32
CA LYS A 496 -37.99 3.76 -14.00
C LYS A 496 -39.38 3.87 -14.64
N ASN A 497 -40.30 4.58 -14.01
CA ASN A 497 -41.64 4.83 -14.54
C ASN A 497 -41.66 5.72 -15.80
N LEU A 498 -40.58 6.49 -16.04
CA LEU A 498 -40.42 7.29 -17.23
C LEU A 498 -40.20 6.48 -18.51
N LYS A 499 -39.72 5.22 -18.38
CA LYS A 499 -39.37 4.31 -19.50
C LYS A 499 -38.54 4.97 -20.60
N LEU A 500 -37.66 5.92 -20.23
CA LEU A 500 -36.85 6.71 -21.17
C LEU A 500 -35.94 5.82 -22.03
N GLU A 501 -35.45 4.74 -21.49
CA GLU A 501 -34.49 3.84 -22.17
C GLU A 501 -35.14 2.61 -22.81
N SER A 502 -36.43 2.34 -22.57
CA SER A 502 -37.08 1.07 -22.96
C SER A 502 -38.43 1.20 -23.69
N GLY A 503 -38.89 2.42 -24.02
CA GLY A 503 -40.19 2.65 -24.67
C GLY A 503 -40.09 2.85 -26.19
N GLU A 504 -41.25 2.88 -26.91
CA GLU A 504 -41.32 3.21 -28.37
C GLU A 504 -40.74 4.57 -28.73
N LYS A 505 -40.53 5.47 -27.72
CA LYS A 505 -39.92 6.78 -27.82
C LYS A 505 -38.69 6.90 -26.96
N ALA A 506 -37.83 5.88 -26.96
CA ALA A 506 -36.60 5.86 -26.14
C ALA A 506 -35.71 7.07 -26.47
N VAL A 507 -35.35 7.83 -25.43
CA VAL A 507 -34.39 8.93 -25.53
C VAL A 507 -32.98 8.32 -25.48
N LYS A 508 -32.14 8.65 -26.42
CA LYS A 508 -30.75 8.17 -26.47
C LYS A 508 -29.82 9.11 -25.71
N PRO A 509 -28.72 8.62 -25.17
CA PRO A 509 -27.67 9.50 -24.65
C PRO A 509 -27.26 10.55 -25.70
N GLY A 510 -27.20 11.83 -25.31
CA GLY A 510 -26.95 12.97 -26.19
C GLY A 510 -28.21 13.66 -26.73
N ASP A 511 -29.40 13.08 -26.58
CA ASP A 511 -30.64 13.72 -27.02
C ASP A 511 -30.99 14.91 -26.12
N LYS A 512 -31.56 15.96 -26.75
CA LYS A 512 -32.09 17.13 -26.05
C LYS A 512 -33.34 16.77 -25.28
N VAL A 513 -33.40 17.15 -24.02
CA VAL A 513 -34.58 16.99 -23.16
C VAL A 513 -34.96 18.35 -22.58
N THR A 514 -36.18 18.49 -22.10
CA THR A 514 -36.60 19.69 -21.38
C THR A 514 -36.66 19.37 -19.90
N LEU A 515 -35.70 19.89 -19.15
CA LEU A 515 -35.62 19.76 -17.70
C LEU A 515 -35.60 21.15 -17.08
N THR A 516 -36.52 21.42 -16.17
CA THR A 516 -36.53 22.66 -15.38
C THR A 516 -36.20 22.29 -13.95
N LEU A 517 -35.18 22.93 -13.36
CA LEU A 517 -34.72 22.69 -11.99
C LEU A 517 -35.23 23.83 -11.09
N GLY A 518 -35.77 23.49 -9.93
CA GLY A 518 -36.06 24.39 -8.83
C GLY A 518 -34.79 24.92 -8.13
N ALA A 519 -34.95 25.72 -7.07
CA ALA A 519 -33.84 26.10 -6.21
C ALA A 519 -33.32 24.86 -5.44
N PRO A 520 -32.01 24.79 -5.11
CA PRO A 520 -31.50 23.74 -4.27
C PRO A 520 -32.04 23.86 -2.84
N ASP A 521 -32.27 22.76 -2.18
CA ASP A 521 -32.52 22.70 -0.76
C ASP A 521 -31.22 22.98 0.02
N ASP A 522 -31.28 23.81 1.04
CA ASP A 522 -30.10 24.32 1.76
C ASP A 522 -29.31 23.21 2.48
N ASP A 523 -29.97 22.15 2.91
CA ASP A 523 -29.36 21.07 3.69
C ASP A 523 -28.92 19.87 2.85
N SER A 524 -29.71 19.52 1.82
CA SER A 524 -29.54 18.30 1.02
C SER A 524 -28.97 18.52 -0.37
N ASN A 525 -28.88 19.78 -0.83
CA ASN A 525 -28.54 20.17 -2.22
C ASN A 525 -29.49 19.56 -3.29
N VAL A 526 -30.61 18.97 -2.86
CA VAL A 526 -31.61 18.39 -3.76
C VAL A 526 -32.44 19.48 -4.39
N ARG A 527 -32.67 19.34 -5.70
CA ARG A 527 -33.54 20.25 -6.49
C ARG A 527 -34.72 19.49 -7.04
N ASP A 528 -35.91 20.07 -6.99
CA ASP A 528 -37.05 19.52 -7.69
C ASP A 528 -36.88 19.76 -9.21
N GLY A 529 -36.69 18.68 -9.94
CA GLY A 529 -36.59 18.65 -11.38
C GLY A 529 -37.93 18.33 -12.01
N LYS A 530 -38.35 19.12 -13.02
CA LYS A 530 -39.53 18.83 -13.83
C LYS A 530 -39.09 18.49 -15.25
N LEU A 531 -39.15 17.18 -15.56
CA LEU A 531 -38.93 16.67 -16.91
C LEU A 531 -40.20 16.82 -17.73
N VAL A 532 -40.10 17.49 -18.89
CA VAL A 532 -41.20 17.67 -19.83
C VAL A 532 -40.88 16.88 -21.10
N PHE A 533 -41.82 16.04 -21.51
CA PHE A 533 -41.70 15.20 -22.68
C PHE A 533 -42.31 15.90 -23.92
N THR A 534 -41.93 15.43 -25.11
CA THR A 534 -42.45 15.92 -26.39
C THR A 534 -43.97 15.76 -26.58
N ASP A 535 -44.59 14.86 -25.77
CA ASP A 535 -46.06 14.67 -25.75
C ASP A 535 -46.78 15.60 -24.74
N GLY A 536 -46.04 16.52 -24.10
CA GLY A 536 -46.60 17.48 -23.14
C GLY A 536 -46.78 16.94 -21.71
N LYS A 537 -46.49 15.66 -21.46
CA LYS A 537 -46.48 15.12 -20.11
C LYS A 537 -45.26 15.60 -19.33
N SER A 538 -45.45 15.83 -18.06
CA SER A 538 -44.35 16.20 -17.16
C SER A 538 -44.30 15.33 -15.92
N VAL A 539 -43.11 15.02 -15.46
CA VAL A 539 -42.86 14.25 -14.23
C VAL A 539 -41.89 15.00 -13.35
N SER A 540 -42.21 15.06 -12.05
CA SER A 540 -41.31 15.62 -11.06
C SER A 540 -40.34 14.54 -10.56
N VAL A 541 -39.07 14.90 -10.52
CA VAL A 541 -37.96 14.03 -10.08
C VAL A 541 -37.05 14.82 -9.13
N ALA A 542 -36.61 14.16 -8.07
CA ALA A 542 -35.59 14.74 -7.19
C ALA A 542 -34.20 14.60 -7.85
N MET A 543 -33.50 15.71 -7.99
CA MET A 543 -32.23 15.79 -8.66
C MET A 543 -31.16 16.39 -7.75
N VAL A 544 -29.93 15.92 -7.88
CA VAL A 544 -28.76 16.51 -7.22
C VAL A 544 -27.63 16.65 -8.22
N ALA A 545 -26.94 17.78 -8.20
CA ALA A 545 -25.73 17.97 -9.02
C ALA A 545 -24.63 17.00 -8.52
N SER A 546 -23.98 16.30 -9.43
CA SER A 546 -22.95 15.31 -9.09
C SER A 546 -21.85 15.86 -8.19
N GLU A 547 -21.43 17.10 -8.42
CA GLU A 547 -20.39 17.79 -7.65
C GLU A 547 -20.81 18.13 -6.20
N HIS A 548 -22.09 18.31 -5.94
CA HIS A 548 -22.66 18.64 -4.62
C HIS A 548 -23.32 17.46 -3.93
N ALA A 549 -23.37 16.31 -4.59
CA ALA A 549 -23.98 15.11 -4.02
C ALA A 549 -23.17 14.58 -2.84
N SER A 550 -23.86 14.30 -1.74
CA SER A 550 -23.27 13.65 -0.56
C SER A 550 -22.93 12.19 -0.86
N MET A 551 -22.03 11.61 -0.05
CA MET A 551 -21.67 10.19 -0.16
C MET A 551 -22.91 9.26 -0.08
N PRO A 552 -23.88 9.44 0.87
CA PRO A 552 -25.10 8.65 0.87
C PRO A 552 -25.93 8.76 -0.42
N GLN A 553 -26.07 9.96 -0.98
CA GLN A 553 -26.81 10.15 -2.24
C GLN A 553 -26.13 9.42 -3.41
N TYR A 554 -24.81 9.37 -3.44
CA TYR A 554 -24.07 8.56 -4.40
C TYR A 554 -24.32 7.06 -4.21
N MET A 555 -24.28 6.60 -2.96
CA MET A 555 -24.54 5.19 -2.64
C MET A 555 -25.96 4.80 -3.03
N ASP A 556 -26.93 5.66 -2.78
CA ASP A 556 -28.33 5.43 -3.16
C ASP A 556 -28.50 5.42 -4.68
N PHE A 557 -27.89 6.38 -5.38
CA PHE A 557 -27.97 6.48 -6.85
C PHE A 557 -27.44 5.23 -7.56
N TYR A 558 -26.30 4.70 -7.12
CA TYR A 558 -25.69 3.50 -7.69
C TYR A 558 -26.18 2.20 -7.03
N ASP A 559 -27.14 2.29 -6.08
CA ASP A 559 -27.67 1.14 -5.33
C ASP A 559 -26.54 0.30 -4.71
N ILE A 560 -25.61 0.98 -4.01
CA ILE A 560 -24.44 0.34 -3.40
C ILE A 560 -24.86 -0.30 -2.06
N THR A 561 -25.56 -1.40 -2.17
CA THR A 561 -26.02 -2.21 -1.04
C THR A 561 -25.59 -3.67 -1.23
N LEU A 562 -25.47 -4.42 -0.13
CA LEU A 562 -25.18 -5.85 -0.20
C LEU A 562 -26.29 -6.67 -0.88
N MET A 563 -27.50 -6.10 -1.01
CA MET A 563 -28.60 -6.72 -1.73
C MET A 563 -28.52 -6.53 -3.24
N ASN A 564 -27.70 -5.60 -3.72
CA ASN A 564 -27.45 -5.43 -5.14
C ASN A 564 -26.52 -6.56 -5.65
N PRO A 565 -26.99 -7.40 -6.61
CA PRO A 565 -26.16 -8.48 -7.15
C PRO A 565 -24.84 -8.01 -7.77
N LYS A 566 -24.78 -6.80 -8.32
CA LYS A 566 -23.55 -6.24 -8.90
C LYS A 566 -22.48 -6.05 -7.83
N VAL A 567 -22.84 -5.52 -6.63
CA VAL A 567 -21.93 -5.36 -5.49
C VAL A 567 -21.46 -6.72 -5.01
N LEU A 568 -22.37 -7.67 -4.82
CA LEU A 568 -22.03 -9.01 -4.34
C LEU A 568 -21.12 -9.77 -5.34
N CYS A 569 -21.42 -9.71 -6.64
CA CYS A 569 -20.59 -10.30 -7.68
C CYS A 569 -19.20 -9.63 -7.72
N GLY A 570 -19.15 -8.30 -7.56
CA GLY A 570 -17.89 -7.56 -7.43
C GLY A 570 -17.07 -8.05 -6.24
N MET A 571 -17.68 -8.22 -5.06
CA MET A 571 -17.00 -8.76 -3.87
C MET A 571 -16.41 -10.16 -4.12
N PHE A 572 -17.17 -11.06 -4.73
CA PHE A 572 -16.66 -12.38 -5.11
C PHE A 572 -15.50 -12.29 -6.10
N ALA A 573 -15.57 -11.38 -7.08
CA ALA A 573 -14.48 -11.14 -8.02
C ALA A 573 -13.21 -10.64 -7.30
N GLY A 574 -13.35 -9.76 -6.29
CA GLY A 574 -12.24 -9.31 -5.46
C GLY A 574 -11.59 -10.43 -4.66
N VAL A 575 -12.39 -11.28 -4.01
CA VAL A 575 -11.90 -12.46 -3.29
C VAL A 575 -11.20 -13.43 -4.25
N MET A 576 -11.83 -13.74 -5.39
CA MET A 576 -11.24 -14.59 -6.42
C MET A 576 -9.89 -14.05 -6.90
N LEU A 577 -9.78 -12.74 -7.15
CA LEU A 577 -8.56 -12.10 -7.59
C LEU A 577 -7.41 -12.34 -6.60
N VAL A 578 -7.67 -12.19 -5.30
CA VAL A 578 -6.66 -12.40 -4.24
C VAL A 578 -6.16 -13.84 -4.23
N PHE A 579 -7.07 -14.83 -4.29
CA PHE A 579 -6.68 -16.24 -4.30
C PHE A 579 -5.95 -16.64 -5.57
N LEU A 580 -6.42 -16.22 -6.75
CA LEU A 580 -5.75 -16.51 -8.02
C LEU A 580 -4.36 -15.89 -8.07
N PHE A 581 -4.22 -14.62 -7.66
CA PHE A 581 -2.94 -13.93 -7.60
C PHE A 581 -1.95 -14.67 -6.69
N SER A 582 -2.40 -15.06 -5.48
CA SER A 582 -1.57 -15.81 -4.52
C SER A 582 -1.17 -17.17 -5.07
N ALA A 583 -2.09 -17.92 -5.67
CA ALA A 583 -1.80 -19.22 -6.28
C ALA A 583 -0.79 -19.10 -7.41
N MET A 584 -1.01 -18.18 -8.35
CA MET A 584 -0.13 -17.97 -9.51
C MET A 584 1.29 -17.54 -9.11
N THR A 585 1.42 -16.70 -8.06
CA THR A 585 2.73 -16.29 -7.56
C THR A 585 3.45 -17.44 -6.85
N MET A 586 2.76 -18.26 -6.07
CA MET A 586 3.35 -19.47 -5.45
C MET A 586 3.80 -20.50 -6.51
N GLU A 587 2.98 -20.75 -7.53
CA GLU A 587 3.37 -21.63 -8.63
C GLU A 587 4.55 -21.07 -9.44
N ALA A 588 4.62 -19.74 -9.58
CA ALA A 588 5.74 -19.08 -10.25
C ALA A 588 7.06 -19.30 -9.51
N VAL A 589 7.04 -19.14 -8.16
CA VAL A 589 8.19 -19.46 -7.30
C VAL A 589 8.58 -20.95 -7.48
N GLY A 590 7.62 -21.87 -7.42
CA GLY A 590 7.88 -23.30 -7.59
C GLY A 590 8.56 -23.63 -8.92
N ARG A 591 8.08 -23.06 -10.04
CA ARG A 591 8.70 -23.29 -11.37
C ARG A 591 10.11 -22.69 -11.45
N ALA A 592 10.32 -21.48 -10.94
CA ALA A 592 11.64 -20.84 -10.95
C ALA A 592 12.64 -21.59 -10.04
N ALA A 593 12.19 -22.03 -8.86
CA ALA A 593 12.98 -22.84 -7.94
C ALA A 593 13.37 -24.19 -8.55
N GLN A 594 12.45 -24.87 -9.25
CA GLN A 594 12.79 -26.11 -9.97
C GLN A 594 13.91 -25.91 -10.99
N SER A 595 13.84 -24.85 -11.79
CA SER A 595 14.90 -24.54 -12.76
C SER A 595 16.25 -24.26 -12.07
N MET A 596 16.24 -23.61 -10.92
CA MET A 596 17.44 -23.36 -10.13
C MET A 596 18.02 -24.67 -9.57
N VAL A 597 17.19 -25.52 -8.97
CA VAL A 597 17.57 -26.83 -8.44
C VAL A 597 18.21 -27.71 -9.52
N GLU A 598 17.62 -27.74 -10.72
CA GLU A 598 18.15 -28.51 -11.86
C GLU A 598 19.53 -28.00 -12.28
N GLU A 599 19.72 -26.67 -12.33
CA GLU A 599 21.01 -26.05 -12.69
C GLU A 599 22.08 -26.32 -11.62
N VAL A 600 21.78 -26.19 -10.34
CA VAL A 600 22.73 -26.46 -9.26
C VAL A 600 23.16 -27.94 -9.29
N ARG A 601 22.20 -28.87 -9.45
CA ARG A 601 22.49 -30.29 -9.60
C ARG A 601 23.33 -30.59 -10.86
N ARG A 602 23.07 -29.88 -11.98
CA ARG A 602 23.87 -30.01 -13.21
C ARG A 602 25.31 -29.60 -12.93
N GLN A 603 25.53 -28.46 -12.31
CA GLN A 603 26.86 -27.96 -12.02
C GLN A 603 27.65 -28.91 -11.08
N PHE A 604 27.03 -29.43 -10.04
CA PHE A 604 27.67 -30.41 -9.15
C PHE A 604 28.07 -31.70 -9.87
N ARG A 605 27.34 -32.11 -10.94
CA ARG A 605 27.72 -33.30 -11.73
C ARG A 605 28.76 -33.03 -12.79
N GLU A 606 28.69 -31.85 -13.43
CA GLU A 606 29.43 -31.61 -14.69
C GLU A 606 30.69 -30.79 -14.51
N ILE A 607 30.80 -30.00 -13.42
CA ILE A 607 32.01 -29.21 -13.16
C ILE A 607 32.97 -30.02 -12.28
N PRO A 608 34.10 -30.46 -12.83
CA PRO A 608 35.07 -31.24 -12.07
C PRO A 608 35.64 -30.43 -10.88
N GLY A 609 35.76 -31.06 -9.73
CA GLY A 609 36.40 -30.46 -8.55
C GLY A 609 35.55 -29.42 -7.83
N ILE A 610 34.25 -29.23 -8.17
CA ILE A 610 33.40 -28.25 -7.51
C ILE A 610 33.19 -28.62 -6.03
N MET A 611 32.96 -29.90 -5.73
CA MET A 611 32.76 -30.38 -4.35
C MET A 611 34.05 -30.35 -3.51
N GLU A 612 35.19 -30.51 -4.12
CA GLU A 612 36.51 -30.40 -3.52
C GLU A 612 36.99 -28.95 -3.37
N GLY A 613 36.23 -27.99 -3.89
CA GLY A 613 36.58 -26.56 -3.85
C GLY A 613 37.68 -26.15 -4.83
N THR A 614 38.08 -27.02 -5.77
CA THR A 614 39.07 -26.74 -6.82
C THR A 614 38.42 -26.27 -8.13
N GLY A 615 37.17 -26.69 -8.39
CA GLY A 615 36.34 -26.21 -9.49
C GLY A 615 35.60 -24.94 -9.12
N LYS A 616 35.43 -24.01 -10.07
CA LYS A 616 34.69 -22.76 -9.86
C LYS A 616 33.25 -22.90 -10.36
N PRO A 617 32.23 -22.62 -9.49
CA PRO A 617 30.83 -22.59 -9.90
C PRO A 617 30.55 -21.49 -10.92
N ASP A 618 29.58 -21.71 -11.79
CA ASP A 618 29.01 -20.66 -12.67
C ASP A 618 27.85 -19.97 -11.94
N TYR A 619 28.20 -19.00 -11.08
CA TYR A 619 27.23 -18.20 -10.33
C TYR A 619 26.36 -17.34 -11.26
N ALA A 620 26.94 -16.83 -12.37
CA ALA A 620 26.24 -15.96 -13.30
C ALA A 620 25.03 -16.66 -13.93
N LYS A 621 25.16 -17.96 -14.22
CA LYS A 621 24.08 -18.78 -14.78
C LYS A 621 22.89 -18.89 -13.83
N CYS A 622 23.13 -19.03 -12.52
CA CYS A 622 22.08 -19.08 -11.50
C CYS A 622 21.36 -17.74 -11.39
N VAL A 623 22.09 -16.63 -11.40
CA VAL A 623 21.50 -15.26 -11.40
C VAL A 623 20.64 -15.03 -12.65
N ASP A 624 21.10 -15.45 -13.82
CA ASP A 624 20.38 -15.34 -15.09
C ASP A 624 19.05 -16.12 -15.06
N ILE A 625 19.08 -17.36 -14.55
CA ILE A 625 17.88 -18.22 -14.42
C ILE A 625 16.85 -17.59 -13.49
N SER A 626 17.24 -17.09 -12.31
CA SER A 626 16.32 -16.43 -11.38
C SER A 626 15.74 -15.16 -12.01
N THR A 627 16.57 -14.36 -12.68
CA THR A 627 16.13 -13.10 -13.31
C THR A 627 15.12 -13.36 -14.42
N ALA A 628 15.46 -14.25 -15.36
CA ALA A 628 14.58 -14.58 -16.48
C ALA A 628 13.28 -15.27 -16.02
N GLY A 629 13.40 -16.16 -15.02
CA GLY A 629 12.26 -16.84 -14.40
C GLY A 629 11.30 -15.85 -13.75
N ALA A 630 11.80 -14.92 -12.93
CA ALA A 630 11.00 -13.89 -12.26
C ALA A 630 10.32 -12.95 -13.26
N GLN A 631 11.06 -12.42 -14.24
CA GLN A 631 10.52 -11.51 -15.24
C GLN A 631 9.37 -12.13 -16.04
N LYS A 632 9.53 -13.39 -16.46
CA LYS A 632 8.48 -14.10 -17.21
C LYS A 632 7.26 -14.43 -16.34
N ALA A 633 7.50 -14.84 -15.10
CA ALA A 633 6.45 -15.34 -14.23
C ALA A 633 5.55 -14.22 -13.67
N MET A 634 6.06 -12.99 -13.51
CA MET A 634 5.28 -11.88 -12.98
C MET A 634 4.29 -11.26 -13.97
N ILE A 635 4.42 -11.52 -15.28
CA ILE A 635 3.60 -10.85 -16.31
C ILE A 635 2.11 -11.13 -16.11
N VAL A 636 1.72 -12.39 -16.01
CA VAL A 636 0.31 -12.78 -15.95
C VAL A 636 -0.37 -12.32 -14.64
N PRO A 637 0.20 -12.54 -13.44
CA PRO A 637 -0.38 -12.02 -12.19
C PRO A 637 -0.54 -10.50 -12.21
N SER A 638 0.46 -9.78 -12.72
CA SER A 638 0.42 -8.31 -12.76
C SER A 638 -0.62 -7.78 -13.75
N LEU A 639 -0.72 -8.37 -14.93
CA LEU A 639 -1.76 -8.00 -15.90
C LEU A 639 -3.17 -8.27 -15.35
N MET A 640 -3.36 -9.39 -14.64
CA MET A 640 -4.64 -9.75 -14.06
C MET A 640 -5.11 -8.68 -13.05
N THR A 641 -4.22 -8.19 -12.19
CA THR A 641 -4.57 -7.15 -11.20
C THR A 641 -4.93 -5.81 -11.84
N LEU A 642 -4.39 -5.50 -13.01
CA LEU A 642 -4.70 -4.29 -13.77
C LEU A 642 -5.98 -4.42 -14.60
N LEU A 643 -6.20 -5.57 -15.23
CA LEU A 643 -7.31 -5.75 -16.19
C LEU A 643 -8.62 -6.14 -15.53
N VAL A 644 -8.61 -6.90 -14.42
CA VAL A 644 -9.85 -7.35 -13.76
C VAL A 644 -10.70 -6.19 -13.25
N PRO A 645 -10.16 -5.15 -12.58
CA PRO A 645 -10.97 -3.99 -12.15
C PRO A 645 -11.61 -3.25 -13.33
N ILE A 646 -10.90 -3.10 -14.45
CA ILE A 646 -11.42 -2.48 -15.67
C ILE A 646 -12.57 -3.30 -16.23
N PHE A 647 -12.39 -4.62 -16.34
CA PHE A 647 -13.45 -5.53 -16.82
C PHE A 647 -14.68 -5.50 -15.92
N VAL A 648 -14.49 -5.52 -14.61
CA VAL A 648 -15.60 -5.43 -13.64
C VAL A 648 -16.32 -4.09 -13.77
N GLY A 649 -15.59 -2.99 -13.95
CA GLY A 649 -16.18 -1.67 -14.17
C GLY A 649 -17.04 -1.59 -15.44
N LEU A 650 -16.58 -2.20 -16.53
CA LEU A 650 -17.32 -2.24 -17.79
C LEU A 650 -18.58 -3.12 -17.73
N VAL A 651 -18.57 -4.19 -16.93
CA VAL A 651 -19.66 -5.18 -16.88
C VAL A 651 -20.63 -4.92 -15.72
N LEU A 652 -20.12 -4.50 -14.56
CA LEU A 652 -20.89 -4.37 -13.32
C LEU A 652 -21.01 -2.91 -12.83
N ASP A 653 -20.54 -1.95 -13.60
CA ASP A 653 -20.53 -0.51 -13.27
C ASP A 653 -19.78 -0.16 -11.97
N VAL A 654 -19.98 1.05 -11.48
CA VAL A 654 -19.40 1.60 -10.24
C VAL A 654 -19.71 0.70 -9.03
N ALA A 655 -20.94 0.18 -8.93
CA ALA A 655 -21.36 -0.70 -7.83
C ALA A 655 -20.52 -1.99 -7.78
N GLY A 656 -20.24 -2.58 -8.95
CA GLY A 656 -19.39 -3.78 -9.04
C GLY A 656 -17.93 -3.50 -8.67
N VAL A 657 -17.39 -2.36 -9.09
CA VAL A 657 -16.00 -1.95 -8.74
C VAL A 657 -15.86 -1.74 -7.23
N LEU A 658 -16.82 -1.05 -6.59
CA LEU A 658 -16.79 -0.87 -5.13
C LEU A 658 -16.88 -2.21 -4.40
N GLY A 659 -17.72 -3.14 -4.91
CA GLY A 659 -17.75 -4.51 -4.40
C GLY A 659 -16.40 -5.21 -4.54
N LEU A 660 -15.75 -5.14 -5.71
CA LEU A 660 -14.43 -5.73 -5.98
C LEU A 660 -13.37 -5.17 -5.04
N LEU A 661 -13.33 -3.86 -4.86
CA LEU A 661 -12.37 -3.20 -3.97
C LEU A 661 -12.60 -3.61 -2.51
N ALA A 662 -13.84 -3.66 -2.05
CA ALA A 662 -14.18 -4.09 -0.68
C ALA A 662 -13.80 -5.57 -0.44
N GLY A 663 -14.18 -6.48 -1.36
CA GLY A 663 -13.84 -7.91 -1.26
C GLY A 663 -12.34 -8.15 -1.35
N GLY A 664 -11.66 -7.46 -2.27
CA GLY A 664 -10.20 -7.49 -2.43
C GLY A 664 -9.47 -6.97 -1.20
N LEU A 665 -9.91 -5.85 -0.62
CA LEU A 665 -9.31 -5.27 0.57
C LEU A 665 -9.40 -6.23 1.77
N VAL A 666 -10.59 -6.71 2.10
CA VAL A 666 -10.80 -7.54 3.30
C VAL A 666 -10.08 -8.90 3.16
N CYS A 667 -10.25 -9.57 2.01
CA CYS A 667 -9.61 -10.84 1.75
C CYS A 667 -8.08 -10.69 1.60
N GLY A 668 -7.63 -9.68 0.86
CA GLY A 668 -6.22 -9.40 0.62
C GLY A 668 -5.46 -9.10 1.90
N PHE A 669 -6.03 -8.29 2.78
CA PHE A 669 -5.43 -8.00 4.08
C PHE A 669 -5.27 -9.27 4.93
N ALA A 670 -6.33 -10.08 5.06
CA ALA A 670 -6.28 -11.32 5.82
C ALA A 670 -5.26 -12.32 5.22
N MET A 671 -5.27 -12.49 3.90
CA MET A 671 -4.35 -13.39 3.18
C MET A 671 -2.89 -12.91 3.31
N ALA A 672 -2.63 -11.62 3.19
CA ALA A 672 -1.28 -11.07 3.31
C ALA A 672 -0.68 -11.30 4.71
N ILE A 673 -1.43 -11.02 5.78
CA ILE A 673 -1.01 -11.30 7.16
C ILE A 673 -0.80 -12.80 7.38
N PHE A 674 -1.72 -13.63 6.89
CA PHE A 674 -1.59 -15.08 6.97
C PHE A 674 -0.30 -15.57 6.35
N MET A 675 -0.04 -15.21 5.10
CA MET A 675 1.13 -15.68 4.34
C MET A 675 2.44 -15.13 4.91
N ALA A 676 2.48 -13.83 5.27
CA ALA A 676 3.67 -13.21 5.85
C ALA A 676 4.06 -13.86 7.18
N ASN A 677 3.10 -14.10 8.06
CA ASN A 677 3.36 -14.68 9.39
C ASN A 677 3.66 -16.18 9.32
N ALA A 678 3.01 -16.93 8.43
CA ALA A 678 3.34 -18.34 8.19
C ALA A 678 4.78 -18.49 7.68
N GLY A 679 5.15 -17.71 6.65
CA GLY A 679 6.50 -17.70 6.08
C GLY A 679 7.56 -17.33 7.10
N GLY A 680 7.36 -16.23 7.84
CA GLY A 680 8.29 -15.81 8.90
C GLY A 680 8.41 -16.81 10.04
N ALA A 681 7.34 -17.53 10.37
CA ALA A 681 7.38 -18.56 11.39
C ALA A 681 8.14 -19.83 10.94
N TRP A 682 8.00 -20.25 9.68
CA TRP A 682 8.78 -21.38 9.13
C TRP A 682 10.27 -21.06 9.10
N ASP A 683 10.63 -19.89 8.59
CA ASP A 683 12.03 -19.47 8.50
C ASP A 683 12.68 -19.39 9.90
N ASN A 684 12.01 -18.73 10.84
CA ASN A 684 12.49 -18.65 12.22
C ASN A 684 12.43 -20.00 12.98
N ALA A 685 11.57 -20.95 12.59
CA ALA A 685 11.60 -22.31 13.12
C ALA A 685 12.86 -23.06 12.65
N LYS A 686 13.27 -22.91 11.38
CA LYS A 686 14.54 -23.38 10.83
C LYS A 686 15.71 -22.81 11.63
N LYS A 687 15.78 -21.49 11.75
CA LYS A 687 16.85 -20.79 12.49
C LYS A 687 16.90 -21.20 13.98
N TYR A 688 15.76 -21.46 14.64
CA TYR A 688 15.73 -21.98 16.00
C TYR A 688 16.43 -23.33 16.13
N ILE A 689 16.22 -24.23 15.17
CA ILE A 689 16.92 -25.53 15.17
C ILE A 689 18.41 -25.31 14.93
N GLU A 690 18.80 -24.42 14.05
CA GLU A 690 20.20 -24.09 13.76
C GLU A 690 20.97 -23.55 14.98
N THR A 691 20.28 -22.92 15.95
CA THR A 691 20.92 -22.52 17.24
C THR A 691 21.35 -23.68 18.15
N GLY A 692 21.10 -24.91 17.75
CA GLY A 692 21.41 -26.12 18.51
C GLY A 692 20.19 -26.81 19.15
N ALA A 693 19.00 -26.23 19.01
CA ALA A 693 17.76 -26.87 19.48
C ALA A 693 17.42 -28.10 18.64
N LEU A 694 16.70 -29.06 19.21
CA LEU A 694 16.16 -30.24 18.53
C LEU A 694 17.18 -31.04 17.68
N GLY A 695 18.45 -31.02 18.07
CA GLY A 695 19.54 -31.74 17.40
C GLY A 695 20.44 -30.86 16.51
N GLY A 696 20.13 -29.57 16.34
CA GLY A 696 20.97 -28.60 15.64
C GLY A 696 21.04 -28.73 14.14
N LYS A 697 21.93 -27.96 13.55
CA LYS A 697 22.16 -27.89 12.11
C LYS A 697 22.52 -29.27 11.51
N GLY A 698 21.92 -29.66 10.41
CA GLY A 698 22.12 -30.94 9.74
C GLY A 698 21.35 -32.15 10.35
N SER A 699 20.62 -31.96 11.45
CA SER A 699 19.76 -33.00 12.04
C SER A 699 18.56 -33.33 11.14
N ALA A 700 17.87 -34.45 11.43
CA ALA A 700 16.65 -34.83 10.75
C ALA A 700 15.55 -33.73 10.91
N ASN A 701 15.49 -33.10 12.09
CA ASN A 701 14.58 -31.99 12.37
C ASN A 701 14.92 -30.74 11.52
N HIS A 702 16.21 -30.42 11.39
CA HIS A 702 16.64 -29.34 10.52
C HIS A 702 16.23 -29.60 9.05
N LYS A 703 16.52 -30.80 8.51
CA LYS A 703 16.13 -31.20 7.16
C LYS A 703 14.61 -31.19 6.92
N ALA A 704 13.82 -31.40 7.96
CA ALA A 704 12.35 -31.32 7.87
C ALA A 704 11.81 -29.89 7.87
N THR A 705 12.62 -28.89 8.24
CA THR A 705 12.23 -27.47 8.27
C THR A 705 12.82 -26.65 7.12
N VAL A 706 13.87 -27.12 6.48
CA VAL A 706 14.40 -26.59 5.22
C VAL A 706 13.53 -27.03 4.05
#